data_89bb42143356853735cd7f1e5e27cfce
#
_entry.id   89bb42143356853735cd7f1e5e27cfce
#
_cell.length_a   1.000
_cell.length_b   1.000
_cell.length_c   1.000
_cell.angle_alpha   90.00
_cell.angle_beta   90.00
_cell.angle_gamma   90.00
#
_symmetry.space_group_name_H-M   'P 1'
#
loop_
_entity.id
_entity.type
_entity.pdbx_description
1 polymer ?
#
loop_
_entity_poly.entity_id
_entity_poly.type
_entity_poly.pdbx_seq_one_letter_code
_entity_poly.pdbx_strand_id
1 'polypeptide(L)'
;MKRPGLLFAAVLLAATVQAAPLQWADIRDGSLYLQAAKADTLTISWQPAWQADANAERLYLLDGQGHLQAERSIQAAETRGQVQWPLAASRNDYQLEIPGYSFRRYRIEHADSTRALFAPAKVHFSAEVGPHVELYFRVPANQQASLAGKYHGGVHGLQVQRLGDGRQLNLALKPYPAYWQFDRLALPLASSEQTFRLRLLGRGKVAFWLDGSANLFAQQAQHLGPLHNADGQVSLRLGERVLGPTPSLGVNLPYVLPPPSSYAVLDALQPQAAGYYSFSDLLARKPGYEDAFRRFYQQRYRIKQDITLLGGTARQSVLAADRTSNDGLDAWLTSTRALPDDTLHYLAFADEPNLFYPDYPSFSIYFRHMLDRVQRFPGAREAGVRIAVPASSRLVNGPLHADSRTRIGLDWARRLLKEHGAQIDALAWHEWMIRDLLATRSYRDSVRQAAELVGLDAQGRPNKALLLDQTNLSSGSSLSPYDQDTHFAALWWTSVVVNASQDGLLDMLNWFHVADEPEWPKGMVRVLSDDRFELKPVGLAQQFIQQHWLDQVLTLDNDAFEVDALAMARGKQRSLLGVNKGERLQQVSLATQHACPQAALSLFGPDNQARDMPFACEQGRIHFQLPGQTLFALTWSAS
;
A
#
# COMPACT_ATOMS: atom_id res chain seq x y z
N MET A 1 46.67 -72.73 28.86
CA MET A 1 46.40 -71.31 28.95
C MET A 1 45.94 -70.83 27.58
N LYS A 2 44.66 -70.61 27.43
CA LYS A 2 43.97 -70.14 26.17
C LYS A 2 43.74 -68.65 26.35
N ARG A 3 44.25 -67.82 25.38
CA ARG A 3 43.94 -66.39 25.30
C ARG A 3 42.64 -66.20 24.50
N PRO A 4 41.71 -65.35 24.93
CA PRO A 4 40.54 -65.00 24.11
C PRO A 4 40.89 -63.82 23.19
N GLY A 5 40.54 -63.99 21.89
CA GLY A 5 40.64 -62.93 20.90
C GLY A 5 39.47 -61.95 21.03
N LEU A 6 39.78 -60.66 21.09
CA LEU A 6 38.82 -59.56 21.01
C LEU A 6 38.53 -59.27 19.51
N LEU A 7 37.30 -59.50 19.09
CA LEU A 7 36.78 -59.00 17.82
C LEU A 7 36.37 -57.53 18.03
N PHE A 8 37.04 -56.60 17.35
CA PHE A 8 36.60 -55.20 17.22
C PHE A 8 35.58 -55.12 16.07
N ALA A 9 34.32 -54.90 16.40
CA ALA A 9 33.33 -54.54 15.42
C ALA A 9 33.42 -53.03 15.12
N ALA A 10 33.94 -52.69 13.92
CA ALA A 10 33.94 -51.30 13.44
C ALA A 10 32.51 -50.92 13.00
N VAL A 11 31.83 -50.10 13.79
CA VAL A 11 30.58 -49.46 13.41
C VAL A 11 30.94 -48.29 12.48
N LEU A 12 30.74 -48.46 11.19
CA LEU A 12 30.76 -47.37 10.22
C LEU A 12 29.51 -46.51 10.44
N LEU A 13 29.69 -45.41 11.19
CA LEU A 13 28.73 -44.30 11.16
C LEU A 13 28.81 -43.66 9.76
N ALA A 14 27.86 -43.95 8.91
CA ALA A 14 27.61 -43.18 7.69
C ALA A 14 27.12 -41.80 8.13
N ALA A 15 28.02 -40.83 8.23
CA ALA A 15 27.63 -39.43 8.33
C ALA A 15 26.90 -39.07 7.02
N THR A 16 25.59 -38.97 7.07
CA THR A 16 24.83 -38.33 6.03
C THR A 16 25.34 -36.89 5.94
N VAL A 17 26.12 -36.59 4.91
CA VAL A 17 26.48 -35.22 4.57
C VAL A 17 25.14 -34.54 4.18
N GLN A 18 24.56 -33.85 5.12
CA GLN A 18 23.41 -33.03 4.88
C GLN A 18 23.92 -31.87 4.01
N ALA A 19 23.45 -31.77 2.76
CA ALA A 19 23.81 -30.66 1.89
C ALA A 19 23.55 -29.34 2.63
N ALA A 20 24.47 -28.40 2.52
CA ALA A 20 24.31 -27.10 3.15
C ALA A 20 23.01 -26.44 2.61
N PRO A 21 22.18 -25.84 3.47
CA PRO A 21 20.95 -25.22 3.02
C PRO A 21 21.25 -24.10 2.01
N LEU A 22 20.43 -23.97 0.97
CA LEU A 22 20.48 -22.83 0.07
C LEU A 22 20.09 -21.57 0.81
N GLN A 23 20.86 -20.51 0.58
CA GLN A 23 20.67 -19.24 1.25
C GLN A 23 20.48 -18.12 0.24
N TRP A 24 19.33 -17.47 0.29
CA TRP A 24 19.12 -16.23 -0.45
C TRP A 24 19.87 -15.09 0.22
N ALA A 25 20.55 -14.32 -0.60
CA ALA A 25 21.18 -13.07 -0.16
C ALA A 25 20.11 -12.16 0.49
N ASP A 26 20.57 -11.25 1.34
CA ASP A 26 19.71 -10.40 2.15
C ASP A 26 18.65 -9.68 1.28
N ILE A 27 17.46 -10.24 1.19
CA ILE A 27 16.32 -9.72 0.42
C ILE A 27 15.73 -8.54 1.17
N ARG A 28 15.29 -7.54 0.43
CA ARG A 28 14.72 -6.33 1.00
C ARG A 28 13.26 -6.11 0.66
N ASP A 29 12.83 -6.59 -0.50
CA ASP A 29 11.43 -6.69 -0.89
C ASP A 29 11.26 -7.63 -2.08
N GLY A 30 10.02 -7.94 -2.41
CA GLY A 30 9.64 -8.91 -3.44
C GLY A 30 9.09 -10.19 -2.84
N SER A 31 8.81 -11.15 -3.71
CA SER A 31 8.21 -12.43 -3.33
C SER A 31 9.17 -13.59 -3.60
N LEU A 32 9.18 -14.58 -2.72
CA LEU A 32 9.89 -15.84 -2.94
C LEU A 32 8.88 -16.97 -3.06
N TYR A 33 8.87 -17.64 -4.21
CA TYR A 33 8.03 -18.80 -4.49
C TYR A 33 8.82 -20.09 -4.22
N LEU A 34 8.24 -20.98 -3.42
CA LEU A 34 8.92 -22.16 -2.88
C LEU A 34 8.12 -23.43 -3.15
N GLN A 35 8.69 -24.42 -3.87
CA GLN A 35 8.06 -25.71 -4.07
C GLN A 35 8.87 -26.79 -3.35
N ALA A 36 8.31 -27.34 -2.27
CA ALA A 36 8.94 -28.34 -1.45
C ALA A 36 8.57 -29.75 -1.95
N ALA A 37 9.51 -30.47 -2.57
CA ALA A 37 9.29 -31.85 -3.00
C ALA A 37 9.10 -32.83 -1.84
N LYS A 38 9.62 -32.50 -0.67
CA LYS A 38 9.45 -33.19 0.63
C LYS A 38 9.32 -32.15 1.73
N ALA A 39 8.87 -32.57 2.91
CA ALA A 39 8.80 -31.67 4.05
C ALA A 39 10.13 -30.94 4.30
N ASP A 40 10.08 -29.64 4.51
CA ASP A 40 11.21 -28.74 4.70
C ASP A 40 10.93 -27.75 5.83
N THR A 41 11.92 -27.00 6.26
CA THR A 41 11.81 -25.90 7.21
C THR A 41 12.37 -24.64 6.57
N LEU A 42 11.51 -23.65 6.39
CA LEU A 42 11.88 -22.32 5.96
C LEU A 42 12.37 -21.52 7.14
N THR A 43 13.63 -21.11 7.13
CA THR A 43 14.22 -20.26 8.17
C THR A 43 14.38 -18.85 7.64
N ILE A 44 13.74 -17.88 8.29
CA ILE A 44 13.77 -16.46 7.92
C ILE A 44 14.38 -15.69 9.06
N SER A 45 15.53 -15.04 8.82
CA SER A 45 16.17 -14.15 9.77
C SER A 45 16.23 -12.72 9.24
N TRP A 46 16.18 -11.74 10.10
CA TRP A 46 16.23 -10.32 9.74
C TRP A 46 17.20 -9.53 10.59
N GLN A 47 17.68 -8.44 10.01
CA GLN A 47 18.50 -7.44 10.68
C GLN A 47 18.28 -6.07 10.03
N PRO A 48 18.66 -4.96 10.71
CA PRO A 48 18.50 -3.63 10.14
C PRO A 48 19.24 -3.49 8.81
N ALA A 49 18.63 -2.82 7.86
CA ALA A 49 19.26 -2.46 6.60
C ALA A 49 20.12 -1.20 6.73
N TRP A 50 19.77 -0.31 7.65
CA TRP A 50 20.54 0.87 8.07
C TRP A 50 20.24 1.23 9.53
N GLN A 51 20.96 2.20 10.10
CA GLN A 51 20.99 2.38 11.57
C GLN A 51 19.69 2.89 12.22
N ALA A 52 18.81 3.52 11.48
CA ALA A 52 17.62 4.21 12.04
C ALA A 52 16.33 3.40 11.95
N ASP A 53 16.39 2.09 11.70
CA ASP A 53 15.22 1.31 11.31
C ASP A 53 14.33 0.92 12.47
N ALA A 54 13.11 1.38 12.46
CA ALA A 54 12.14 1.11 13.48
C ALA A 54 10.70 1.07 12.94
N ASN A 55 10.48 0.40 11.81
CA ASN A 55 9.12 0.14 11.34
C ASN A 55 8.61 -1.20 11.87
N ALA A 56 7.32 -1.23 12.19
CA ALA A 56 6.59 -2.49 12.28
C ALA A 56 6.39 -3.04 10.86
N GLU A 57 6.67 -4.32 10.66
CA GLU A 57 6.57 -5.01 9.37
C GLU A 57 5.90 -6.37 9.55
N ARG A 58 5.40 -6.95 8.47
CA ARG A 58 4.79 -8.29 8.49
C ARG A 58 5.33 -9.14 7.36
N LEU A 59 5.58 -10.41 7.67
CA LEU A 59 5.88 -11.46 6.71
C LEU A 59 4.65 -12.35 6.57
N TYR A 60 4.35 -12.77 5.34
CA TYR A 60 3.25 -13.68 5.06
C TYR A 60 3.76 -14.89 4.27
N LEU A 61 3.31 -16.07 4.64
CA LEU A 61 3.50 -17.28 3.87
C LEU A 61 2.14 -17.79 3.40
N LEU A 62 1.93 -17.85 2.10
CA LEU A 62 0.73 -18.40 1.47
C LEU A 62 1.02 -19.80 0.93
N ASP A 63 0.00 -20.66 0.92
CA ASP A 63 0.09 -21.94 0.20
C ASP A 63 -0.18 -21.76 -1.30
N GLY A 64 -0.05 -22.86 -2.06
CA GLY A 64 -0.29 -22.85 -3.48
C GLY A 64 -1.72 -22.56 -3.93
N GLN A 65 -2.65 -22.42 -3.01
CA GLN A 65 -4.04 -22.00 -3.25
C GLN A 65 -4.28 -20.55 -2.82
N GLY A 66 -3.29 -19.86 -2.22
CA GLY A 66 -3.38 -18.48 -1.75
C GLY A 66 -3.94 -18.33 -0.33
N HIS A 67 -4.04 -19.42 0.43
CA HIS A 67 -4.43 -19.35 1.82
C HIS A 67 -3.25 -18.98 2.71
N LEU A 68 -3.49 -18.12 3.69
CA LEU A 68 -2.48 -17.75 4.68
C LEU A 68 -2.10 -18.96 5.54
N GLN A 69 -0.88 -19.43 5.42
CA GLN A 69 -0.31 -20.53 6.21
C GLN A 69 0.38 -20.03 7.48
N ALA A 70 1.09 -18.90 7.36
CA ALA A 70 1.78 -18.32 8.49
C ALA A 70 1.93 -16.80 8.32
N GLU A 71 1.95 -16.11 9.45
CA GLU A 71 2.20 -14.67 9.55
C GLU A 71 3.18 -14.38 10.69
N ARG A 72 4.08 -13.43 10.49
CA ARG A 72 4.96 -12.90 11.53
C ARG A 72 4.87 -11.38 11.54
N SER A 73 4.27 -10.83 12.59
CA SER A 73 4.36 -9.40 12.90
C SER A 73 5.69 -9.12 13.59
N ILE A 74 6.48 -8.23 13.03
CA ILE A 74 7.77 -7.78 13.57
C ILE A 74 7.57 -6.36 14.09
N GLN A 75 7.71 -6.19 15.40
CA GLN A 75 7.53 -4.88 16.01
C GLN A 75 8.69 -3.94 15.66
N ALA A 76 8.47 -2.63 15.73
CA ALA A 76 9.50 -1.63 15.45
C ALA A 76 10.76 -1.83 16.31
N ALA A 77 10.61 -2.26 17.58
CA ALA A 77 11.71 -2.54 18.49
C ALA A 77 12.49 -3.83 18.17
N GLU A 78 11.91 -4.76 17.40
CA GLU A 78 12.55 -6.02 17.01
C GLU A 78 13.49 -5.80 15.82
N THR A 79 14.64 -5.19 16.07
CA THR A 79 15.61 -4.87 15.02
C THR A 79 16.27 -6.11 14.40
N ARG A 80 16.39 -7.20 15.17
CA ARG A 80 16.96 -8.49 14.74
C ARG A 80 16.09 -9.62 15.25
N GLY A 81 16.01 -10.70 14.49
CA GLY A 81 15.26 -11.87 14.90
C GLY A 81 15.28 -12.98 13.86
N GLN A 82 14.53 -14.03 14.16
CA GLN A 82 14.39 -15.21 13.32
C GLN A 82 13.03 -15.84 13.55
N VAL A 83 12.50 -16.45 12.51
CA VAL A 83 11.33 -17.33 12.57
C VAL A 83 11.57 -18.57 11.70
N GLN A 84 10.96 -19.67 12.10
CA GLN A 84 10.99 -20.93 11.33
C GLN A 84 9.57 -21.34 11.02
N TRP A 85 9.31 -21.66 9.75
CA TRP A 85 8.03 -22.14 9.29
C TRP A 85 8.14 -23.49 8.60
N PRO A 86 7.31 -24.47 8.94
CA PRO A 86 7.30 -25.75 8.26
C PRO A 86 6.69 -25.60 6.85
N LEU A 87 7.32 -26.21 5.86
CA LEU A 87 6.77 -26.41 4.53
C LEU A 87 6.40 -27.88 4.37
N ALA A 88 5.14 -28.18 4.13
CA ALA A 88 4.72 -29.50 3.73
C ALA A 88 5.14 -29.80 2.29
N ALA A 89 5.32 -31.07 1.95
CA ALA A 89 5.52 -31.46 0.55
C ALA A 89 4.33 -30.99 -0.30
N SER A 90 4.61 -30.29 -1.38
CA SER A 90 3.59 -29.70 -2.25
C SER A 90 4.02 -29.72 -3.72
N ARG A 91 3.05 -29.91 -4.62
CA ARG A 91 3.25 -29.72 -6.06
C ARG A 91 3.06 -28.26 -6.48
N ASN A 92 2.38 -27.47 -5.64
CA ASN A 92 2.16 -26.06 -5.86
C ASN A 92 3.21 -25.22 -5.09
N ASP A 93 3.49 -24.03 -5.58
CA ASP A 93 4.44 -23.13 -4.97
C ASP A 93 3.79 -22.43 -3.74
N TYR A 94 4.48 -22.44 -2.61
CA TYR A 94 4.24 -21.47 -1.54
C TYR A 94 4.73 -20.11 -1.99
N GLN A 95 4.13 -19.04 -1.48
CA GLN A 95 4.57 -17.66 -1.66
C GLN A 95 4.96 -17.05 -0.33
N LEU A 96 6.23 -16.74 -0.16
CA LEU A 96 6.71 -15.90 0.93
C LEU A 96 6.74 -14.45 0.44
N GLU A 97 5.98 -13.59 1.09
CA GLU A 97 5.95 -12.15 0.79
C GLU A 97 6.85 -11.38 1.75
N ILE A 98 7.80 -10.64 1.19
CA ILE A 98 8.67 -9.73 1.92
C ILE A 98 8.09 -8.32 1.80
N PRO A 99 7.96 -7.56 2.92
CA PRO A 99 7.32 -6.24 2.90
C PRO A 99 7.95 -5.31 1.87
N GLY A 100 7.15 -4.70 1.04
CA GLY A 100 7.61 -3.70 0.08
C GLY A 100 8.20 -2.48 0.81
N TYR A 101 9.39 -2.05 0.40
CA TYR A 101 10.13 -0.99 1.06
C TYR A 101 10.56 -1.33 2.49
N SER A 102 11.03 -2.56 2.72
CA SER A 102 11.47 -2.95 4.05
C SER A 102 12.67 -2.15 4.55
N PHE A 103 12.62 -1.78 5.83
CA PHE A 103 13.76 -1.21 6.57
C PHE A 103 14.71 -2.29 7.09
N ARG A 104 14.33 -3.55 6.94
CA ARG A 104 15.15 -4.71 7.27
C ARG A 104 15.65 -5.38 6.00
N ARG A 105 16.66 -6.21 6.16
CA ARG A 105 17.10 -7.17 5.16
C ARG A 105 16.90 -8.56 5.72
N TYR A 106 16.31 -9.39 4.89
CA TYR A 106 15.90 -10.74 5.25
C TYR A 106 16.84 -11.74 4.61
N ARG A 107 17.25 -12.72 5.39
CA ARG A 107 18.00 -13.89 4.94
C ARG A 107 17.08 -15.09 5.04
N ILE A 108 16.97 -15.84 3.95
CA ILE A 108 16.02 -16.95 3.81
C ILE A 108 16.81 -18.21 3.49
N GLU A 109 16.61 -19.24 4.30
CA GLU A 109 17.27 -20.54 4.18
C GLU A 109 16.23 -21.64 4.03
N HIS A 110 16.48 -22.57 3.10
CA HIS A 110 15.66 -23.73 2.83
C HIS A 110 16.51 -24.90 2.34
N ALA A 111 15.97 -26.11 2.32
CA ALA A 111 16.70 -27.28 1.82
C ALA A 111 17.03 -27.14 0.32
N ASP A 112 18.15 -27.69 -0.11
CA ASP A 112 18.60 -27.70 -1.52
C ASP A 112 17.58 -28.41 -2.45
N SER A 113 16.79 -29.33 -1.90
CA SER A 113 15.71 -30.02 -2.62
C SER A 113 14.45 -29.20 -2.82
N THR A 114 14.32 -28.03 -2.20
CA THR A 114 13.21 -27.10 -2.36
C THR A 114 13.52 -26.15 -3.52
N ARG A 115 12.70 -26.20 -4.55
CA ARG A 115 12.79 -25.24 -5.66
C ARG A 115 12.43 -23.86 -5.15
N ALA A 116 13.22 -22.85 -5.50
CA ALA A 116 12.96 -21.47 -5.10
C ALA A 116 13.11 -20.51 -6.28
N LEU A 117 12.11 -19.63 -6.45
CA LEU A 117 12.09 -18.57 -7.46
C LEU A 117 11.84 -17.24 -6.78
N PHE A 118 12.70 -16.27 -7.05
CA PHE A 118 12.58 -14.91 -6.52
C PHE A 118 12.01 -13.97 -7.56
N ALA A 119 10.95 -13.26 -7.20
CA ALA A 119 10.36 -12.16 -7.95
C ALA A 119 10.76 -10.82 -7.29
N PRO A 120 11.79 -10.15 -7.79
CA PRO A 120 12.25 -8.88 -7.22
C PRO A 120 11.23 -7.76 -7.48
N ALA A 121 11.13 -6.81 -6.55
CA ALA A 121 10.35 -5.60 -6.73
C ALA A 121 10.93 -4.74 -7.87
N LYS A 122 10.05 -4.10 -8.64
CA LYS A 122 10.47 -3.19 -9.71
C LYS A 122 10.79 -1.82 -9.15
N VAL A 123 11.96 -1.30 -9.55
CA VAL A 123 12.45 0.05 -9.20
C VAL A 123 12.75 0.26 -7.71
N HIS A 124 12.60 -0.75 -6.89
CA HIS A 124 12.95 -0.71 -5.47
C HIS A 124 14.14 -1.64 -5.18
N PHE A 125 14.78 -1.46 -4.01
CA PHE A 125 15.96 -2.26 -3.66
C PHE A 125 15.56 -3.67 -3.26
N SER A 126 15.51 -4.57 -4.23
CA SER A 126 15.03 -5.93 -4.04
C SER A 126 15.96 -6.80 -3.18
N ALA A 127 17.27 -6.53 -3.21
CA ALA A 127 18.24 -7.33 -2.48
C ALA A 127 19.50 -6.53 -2.08
N GLU A 128 20.19 -6.99 -1.04
CA GLU A 128 21.59 -6.69 -0.78
C GLU A 128 22.44 -7.90 -1.13
N VAL A 129 23.40 -7.74 -2.04
CA VAL A 129 24.16 -8.84 -2.58
C VAL A 129 25.63 -8.72 -2.30
N GLY A 130 26.25 -9.87 -2.08
CA GLY A 130 27.69 -10.01 -2.04
C GLY A 130 28.30 -10.22 -3.43
N PRO A 131 29.63 -10.23 -3.57
CA PRO A 131 30.34 -10.22 -4.85
C PRO A 131 30.22 -11.52 -5.67
N HIS A 132 29.60 -12.57 -5.16
CA HIS A 132 29.56 -13.89 -5.80
C HIS A 132 28.14 -14.41 -6.01
N VAL A 133 27.12 -13.56 -5.93
CA VAL A 133 25.74 -13.98 -6.18
C VAL A 133 25.53 -14.16 -7.67
N GLU A 134 25.18 -15.37 -8.06
CA GLU A 134 24.74 -15.74 -9.40
C GLU A 134 23.24 -16.07 -9.36
N LEU A 135 22.51 -15.50 -10.29
CA LEU A 135 21.10 -15.80 -10.49
C LEU A 135 20.88 -16.25 -11.94
N TYR A 136 19.84 -17.01 -12.13
CA TYR A 136 19.43 -17.50 -13.46
C TYR A 136 18.02 -17.02 -13.74
N PHE A 137 17.71 -16.76 -15.04
CA PHE A 137 16.38 -16.42 -15.50
C PHE A 137 16.14 -16.94 -16.92
N ARG A 138 14.88 -17.01 -17.34
CA ARG A 138 14.48 -17.46 -18.68
C ARG A 138 13.73 -16.37 -19.44
N VAL A 139 13.88 -16.41 -20.77
CA VAL A 139 13.06 -15.66 -21.71
C VAL A 139 12.45 -16.66 -22.69
N PRO A 140 11.12 -16.77 -22.78
CA PRO A 140 10.44 -17.64 -23.72
C PRO A 140 10.76 -17.33 -25.17
N ALA A 141 10.53 -18.31 -26.04
CA ALA A 141 10.68 -18.14 -27.48
C ALA A 141 9.82 -17.02 -28.04
N ASN A 142 10.36 -16.26 -29.00
CA ASN A 142 9.68 -15.16 -29.69
C ASN A 142 9.18 -14.03 -28.76
N GLN A 143 9.74 -13.90 -27.56
CA GLN A 143 9.38 -12.87 -26.61
C GLN A 143 10.48 -11.81 -26.52
N GLN A 144 10.10 -10.53 -26.68
CA GLN A 144 11.01 -9.41 -26.49
C GLN A 144 11.05 -9.07 -25.00
N ALA A 145 12.21 -9.24 -24.39
CA ALA A 145 12.42 -8.95 -22.98
C ALA A 145 13.58 -7.97 -22.77
N SER A 146 13.60 -7.34 -21.62
CA SER A 146 14.72 -6.51 -21.17
C SER A 146 15.00 -6.74 -19.69
N LEU A 147 16.30 -6.70 -19.34
CA LEU A 147 16.74 -6.61 -17.95
C LEU A 147 16.87 -5.14 -17.58
N ALA A 148 16.21 -4.72 -16.52
CA ALA A 148 16.34 -3.39 -15.96
C ALA A 148 17.15 -3.44 -14.67
N GLY A 149 17.81 -2.34 -14.32
CA GLY A 149 18.56 -2.23 -13.08
C GLY A 149 18.75 -0.79 -12.64
N LYS A 150 18.95 -0.64 -11.33
CA LYS A 150 19.17 0.65 -10.69
C LYS A 150 20.40 0.60 -9.79
N TYR A 151 21.28 1.57 -10.00
CA TYR A 151 22.46 1.76 -9.18
C TYR A 151 22.11 2.17 -7.74
N HIS A 152 22.73 1.51 -6.78
CA HIS A 152 22.78 1.97 -5.40
C HIS A 152 24.05 1.48 -4.72
N GLY A 153 24.93 2.41 -4.39
CA GLY A 153 26.02 2.32 -3.38
C GLY A 153 27.03 1.29 -3.75
N GLY A 154 27.49 0.55 -4.33
CA GLY A 154 28.54 -0.45 -4.53
C GLY A 154 28.28 -1.45 -5.65
N VAL A 155 27.04 -1.51 -6.15
CA VAL A 155 26.70 -2.27 -7.35
C VAL A 155 26.77 -1.35 -8.55
N HIS A 156 27.69 -1.61 -9.47
CA HIS A 156 27.96 -0.74 -10.62
C HIS A 156 27.45 -1.30 -11.94
N GLY A 157 27.01 -2.54 -11.98
CA GLY A 157 26.55 -3.16 -13.20
C GLY A 157 25.96 -4.56 -13.01
N LEU A 158 25.29 -5.01 -14.07
CA LEU A 158 24.74 -6.34 -14.20
C LEU A 158 25.42 -7.01 -15.40
N GLN A 159 26.04 -8.15 -15.17
CA GLN A 159 26.61 -8.99 -16.22
C GLN A 159 25.68 -10.14 -16.54
N VAL A 160 25.31 -10.27 -17.79
CA VAL A 160 24.38 -11.32 -18.26
C VAL A 160 25.11 -12.22 -19.25
N GLN A 161 25.04 -13.54 -19.02
CA GLN A 161 25.56 -14.52 -19.94
C GLN A 161 24.46 -15.44 -20.43
N ARG A 162 24.26 -15.53 -21.75
CA ARG A 162 23.39 -16.52 -22.35
C ARG A 162 24.07 -17.90 -22.30
N LEU A 163 23.41 -18.90 -21.70
CA LEU A 163 24.05 -20.19 -21.46
C LEU A 163 24.25 -21.01 -22.73
N GLY A 164 23.41 -20.85 -23.74
CA GLY A 164 23.46 -21.69 -24.96
C GLY A 164 24.71 -21.47 -25.82
N ASP A 165 25.23 -20.25 -25.90
CA ASP A 165 26.41 -19.88 -26.70
C ASP A 165 27.50 -19.14 -25.94
N GLY A 166 27.29 -18.90 -24.64
CA GLY A 166 28.24 -18.20 -23.80
C GLY A 166 28.32 -16.69 -24.04
N ARG A 167 27.47 -16.10 -24.89
CA ARG A 167 27.47 -14.66 -25.21
C ARG A 167 27.26 -13.85 -23.95
N GLN A 168 28.15 -12.89 -23.75
CA GLN A 168 28.09 -11.96 -22.61
C GLN A 168 27.48 -10.62 -23.05
N LEU A 169 26.64 -10.06 -22.18
CA LEU A 169 26.03 -8.75 -22.26
C LEU A 169 26.26 -8.05 -20.92
N ASN A 170 26.50 -6.74 -20.94
CA ASN A 170 26.74 -5.99 -19.73
C ASN A 170 25.80 -4.78 -19.68
N LEU A 171 25.21 -4.54 -18.54
CA LEU A 171 24.44 -3.34 -18.22
C LEU A 171 25.22 -2.54 -17.18
N ALA A 172 25.85 -1.44 -17.61
CA ALA A 172 26.42 -0.47 -16.69
C ALA A 172 25.31 0.34 -16.04
N LEU A 173 25.29 0.39 -14.73
CA LEU A 173 24.30 1.16 -13.97
C LEU A 173 24.85 2.55 -13.68
N LYS A 174 24.02 3.57 -13.87
CA LYS A 174 24.34 4.97 -13.63
C LYS A 174 23.71 5.47 -12.33
N PRO A 175 24.35 6.38 -11.61
CA PRO A 175 23.70 7.08 -10.51
C PRO A 175 22.72 8.11 -11.09
N TYR A 176 21.43 7.92 -10.82
CA TYR A 176 20.40 8.87 -11.23
C TYR A 176 19.94 9.74 -10.05
N PRO A 177 19.71 11.03 -10.27
CA PRO A 177 19.18 11.91 -9.24
C PRO A 177 17.71 11.57 -8.89
N ALA A 178 16.94 11.14 -9.88
CA ALA A 178 15.55 10.79 -9.68
C ALA A 178 15.37 9.30 -9.33
N TYR A 179 14.53 9.05 -8.33
CA TYR A 179 14.33 7.72 -7.78
C TYR A 179 13.77 6.71 -8.79
N TRP A 180 12.98 7.15 -9.76
CA TRP A 180 12.34 6.31 -10.79
C TRP A 180 13.21 6.08 -12.04
N GLN A 181 14.38 6.71 -12.13
CA GLN A 181 15.28 6.48 -13.25
C GLN A 181 16.10 5.20 -13.06
N PHE A 182 16.27 4.46 -14.14
CA PHE A 182 17.00 3.19 -14.16
C PHE A 182 17.59 2.92 -15.54
N ASP A 183 18.53 2.00 -15.60
CA ASP A 183 19.15 1.53 -16.84
C ASP A 183 18.46 0.26 -17.35
N ARG A 184 18.51 0.02 -18.65
CA ARG A 184 17.86 -1.09 -19.32
C ARG A 184 18.74 -1.73 -20.38
N LEU A 185 18.77 -3.07 -20.41
CA LEU A 185 19.43 -3.89 -21.41
C LEU A 185 18.40 -4.70 -22.18
N ALA A 186 18.25 -4.44 -23.48
CA ALA A 186 17.44 -5.28 -24.35
C ALA A 186 18.10 -6.66 -24.47
N LEU A 187 17.32 -7.71 -24.25
CA LEU A 187 17.76 -9.10 -24.43
C LEU A 187 17.55 -9.56 -25.88
N PRO A 188 18.39 -10.44 -26.42
CA PRO A 188 18.25 -10.91 -27.79
C PRO A 188 16.92 -11.64 -27.99
N LEU A 189 16.18 -11.29 -29.02
CA LEU A 189 15.03 -12.07 -29.48
C LEU A 189 15.51 -13.39 -30.10
N ALA A 190 14.88 -14.51 -29.75
CA ALA A 190 15.21 -15.80 -30.33
C ALA A 190 13.96 -16.64 -30.57
N SER A 191 14.04 -17.56 -31.53
CA SER A 191 12.97 -18.50 -31.86
C SER A 191 12.84 -19.70 -30.91
N SER A 192 13.75 -19.82 -29.93
CA SER A 192 13.70 -20.81 -28.85
C SER A 192 13.84 -20.14 -27.50
N GLU A 193 13.36 -20.80 -26.45
CA GLU A 193 13.57 -20.36 -25.08
C GLU A 193 15.06 -20.19 -24.77
N GLN A 194 15.41 -19.11 -24.07
CA GLN A 194 16.78 -18.82 -23.69
C GLN A 194 16.90 -18.76 -22.16
N THR A 195 17.99 -19.34 -21.67
CA THR A 195 18.39 -19.25 -20.26
C THR A 195 19.62 -18.36 -20.14
N PHE A 196 19.55 -17.46 -19.19
CA PHE A 196 20.62 -16.51 -18.88
C PHE A 196 21.11 -16.69 -17.45
N ARG A 197 22.41 -16.41 -17.26
CA ARG A 197 23.04 -16.25 -15.95
C ARG A 197 23.28 -14.77 -15.70
N LEU A 198 22.83 -14.27 -14.56
CA LEU A 198 23.03 -12.91 -14.08
C LEU A 198 24.09 -12.89 -12.97
N ARG A 199 25.07 -12.03 -13.09
CA ARG A 199 26.04 -11.68 -12.03
C ARG A 199 25.94 -10.21 -11.71
N LEU A 200 25.95 -9.91 -10.42
CA LEU A 200 25.97 -8.53 -9.92
C LEU A 200 27.41 -8.08 -9.73
N LEU A 201 27.77 -6.97 -10.35
CA LEU A 201 29.13 -6.42 -10.28
C LEU A 201 29.23 -5.43 -9.11
N GLY A 202 29.84 -5.86 -8.01
CA GLY A 202 30.01 -5.06 -6.79
C GLY A 202 29.29 -5.65 -5.58
N ARG A 203 29.13 -4.83 -4.54
CA ARG A 203 28.44 -5.18 -3.28
C ARG A 203 27.45 -4.09 -2.93
N GLY A 204 26.39 -4.45 -2.22
CA GLY A 204 25.41 -3.51 -1.67
C GLY A 204 24.02 -3.69 -2.25
N LYS A 205 23.20 -2.68 -2.08
CA LYS A 205 21.80 -2.71 -2.51
C LYS A 205 21.69 -2.62 -4.00
N VAL A 206 20.76 -3.36 -4.58
CA VAL A 206 20.45 -3.33 -6.00
C VAL A 206 18.95 -3.50 -6.20
N ALA A 207 18.42 -2.78 -7.16
CA ALA A 207 17.14 -3.08 -7.80
C ALA A 207 17.42 -3.66 -9.19
N PHE A 208 16.79 -4.76 -9.51
CA PHE A 208 16.87 -5.39 -10.84
C PHE A 208 15.59 -6.18 -11.09
N TRP A 209 15.16 -6.24 -12.34
CA TRP A 209 13.94 -6.95 -12.72
C TRP A 209 13.90 -7.22 -14.23
N LEU A 210 12.98 -8.09 -14.65
CA LEU A 210 12.67 -8.34 -16.04
C LEU A 210 11.39 -7.63 -16.47
N ASP A 211 11.40 -7.06 -17.67
CA ASP A 211 10.24 -6.58 -18.38
C ASP A 211 10.06 -7.36 -19.67
N GLY A 212 8.81 -7.56 -20.07
CA GLY A 212 8.46 -8.33 -21.25
C GLY A 212 8.66 -9.85 -21.09
N SER A 213 8.95 -10.35 -19.89
CA SER A 213 9.02 -11.76 -19.53
C SER A 213 8.66 -11.91 -18.05
N ALA A 214 8.43 -13.16 -17.59
CA ALA A 214 8.21 -13.45 -16.19
C ALA A 214 9.41 -12.94 -15.35
N ASN A 215 9.12 -12.12 -14.36
CA ASN A 215 10.12 -11.50 -13.48
C ASN A 215 10.56 -12.48 -12.38
N LEU A 216 11.15 -13.60 -12.78
CA LEU A 216 11.51 -14.71 -11.92
C LEU A 216 12.98 -15.07 -12.06
N PHE A 217 13.66 -15.19 -10.92
CA PHE A 217 15.07 -15.56 -10.83
C PHE A 217 15.26 -16.75 -9.90
N ALA A 218 16.23 -17.60 -10.23
CA ALA A 218 16.62 -18.77 -9.42
C ALA A 218 18.11 -18.72 -9.10
N GLN A 219 18.54 -19.31 -7.99
CA GLN A 219 19.97 -19.53 -7.69
C GLN A 219 20.56 -20.72 -8.45
N GLN A 220 19.72 -21.59 -8.96
CA GLN A 220 20.12 -22.75 -9.76
C GLN A 220 19.29 -22.80 -11.05
N ALA A 221 19.94 -23.02 -12.20
CA ALA A 221 19.26 -23.04 -13.49
C ALA A 221 18.16 -24.11 -13.59
N GLN A 222 18.34 -25.24 -12.89
CA GLN A 222 17.33 -26.32 -12.85
C GLN A 222 16.05 -25.96 -12.09
N HIS A 223 16.08 -24.93 -11.24
CA HIS A 223 14.89 -24.46 -10.54
C HIS A 223 14.00 -23.57 -11.41
N LEU A 224 14.51 -23.09 -12.56
CA LEU A 224 13.73 -22.28 -13.46
C LEU A 224 12.55 -23.06 -14.05
N GLY A 225 11.40 -22.42 -14.10
CA GLY A 225 10.16 -22.99 -14.64
C GLY A 225 8.97 -22.08 -14.34
N PRO A 226 7.79 -22.42 -14.85
CA PRO A 226 6.57 -21.69 -14.52
C PRO A 226 6.26 -21.82 -13.03
N LEU A 227 5.49 -20.87 -12.51
CA LEU A 227 4.88 -20.99 -11.19
C LEU A 227 3.77 -22.05 -11.26
N HIS A 228 3.65 -22.85 -10.20
CA HIS A 228 2.65 -23.90 -10.08
C HIS A 228 1.59 -23.45 -9.05
N ASN A 229 0.66 -22.63 -9.50
CA ASN A 229 -0.46 -22.14 -8.69
C ASN A 229 -1.72 -22.95 -9.02
N ALA A 230 -2.44 -23.39 -8.00
CA ALA A 230 -3.80 -23.91 -8.17
C ALA A 230 -4.80 -22.75 -8.19
N ASP A 231 -5.97 -22.97 -8.79
CA ASP A 231 -7.11 -22.06 -8.62
C ASP A 231 -7.46 -21.94 -7.14
N GLY A 232 -7.75 -20.74 -6.71
CA GLY A 232 -8.17 -20.48 -5.33
C GLY A 232 -9.67 -20.72 -5.16
N GLN A 233 -10.07 -20.95 -3.91
CA GLN A 233 -11.48 -21.06 -3.50
C GLN A 233 -11.75 -19.94 -2.50
N VAL A 234 -12.79 -19.14 -2.73
CA VAL A 234 -13.18 -18.02 -1.87
C VAL A 234 -14.62 -18.24 -1.40
N SER A 235 -14.81 -18.33 -0.10
CA SER A 235 -16.13 -18.40 0.52
C SER A 235 -16.45 -17.10 1.23
N LEU A 236 -17.46 -16.40 0.73
CA LEU A 236 -17.96 -15.17 1.31
C LEU A 236 -19.33 -15.44 1.94
N ARG A 237 -19.57 -14.87 3.12
CA ARG A 237 -20.87 -14.91 3.79
C ARG A 237 -21.30 -13.51 4.18
N LEU A 238 -22.36 -13.03 3.54
CA LEU A 238 -22.97 -11.75 3.88
C LEU A 238 -23.80 -11.83 5.15
N GLY A 239 -23.59 -10.88 6.07
CA GLY A 239 -24.44 -10.63 7.22
C GLY A 239 -25.31 -9.38 7.02
N GLU A 240 -26.39 -9.26 7.82
CA GLU A 240 -27.32 -8.12 7.75
C GLU A 240 -26.98 -7.01 8.76
N ARG A 241 -26.04 -7.24 9.66
CA ARG A 241 -25.68 -6.25 10.68
C ARG A 241 -24.89 -5.12 10.05
N VAL A 242 -25.39 -3.89 10.21
CA VAL A 242 -24.66 -2.67 9.87
C VAL A 242 -23.56 -2.44 10.90
N LEU A 243 -22.33 -2.24 10.43
CA LEU A 243 -21.17 -1.94 11.26
C LEU A 243 -21.01 -0.42 11.48
N GLY A 244 -21.28 0.37 10.45
CA GLY A 244 -21.15 1.81 10.49
C GLY A 244 -21.35 2.43 9.10
N PRO A 245 -21.15 3.73 8.95
CA PRO A 245 -21.15 4.37 7.62
C PRO A 245 -19.94 3.95 6.81
N THR A 246 -20.04 4.03 5.48
CA THR A 246 -18.87 4.03 4.60
C THR A 246 -18.17 5.40 4.67
N PRO A 247 -16.84 5.46 4.58
CA PRO A 247 -16.14 6.74 4.55
C PRO A 247 -16.48 7.56 3.31
N SER A 248 -16.38 8.87 3.43
CA SER A 248 -16.35 9.76 2.27
C SER A 248 -15.02 9.57 1.53
N LEU A 249 -15.08 9.10 0.29
CA LEU A 249 -13.90 8.94 -0.56
C LEU A 249 -13.58 10.26 -1.25
N GLY A 250 -12.34 10.71 -1.14
CA GLY A 250 -11.93 12.00 -1.65
C GLY A 250 -10.52 12.03 -2.19
N VAL A 251 -10.08 13.25 -2.49
CA VAL A 251 -8.76 13.55 -3.03
C VAL A 251 -8.18 14.80 -2.37
N ASN A 252 -6.85 14.85 -2.29
CA ASN A 252 -6.17 16.09 -1.96
C ASN A 252 -6.07 16.97 -3.21
N LEU A 253 -6.29 18.25 -3.05
CA LEU A 253 -6.48 19.22 -4.12
C LEU A 253 -5.32 20.23 -4.12
N PRO A 254 -4.80 20.57 -5.31
CA PRO A 254 -3.77 21.61 -5.43
C PRO A 254 -4.37 23.01 -5.20
N TYR A 255 -3.52 23.98 -4.94
CA TYR A 255 -3.89 25.37 -4.69
C TYR A 255 -4.36 26.17 -5.90
N VAL A 256 -4.70 25.48 -6.98
CA VAL A 256 -5.07 26.11 -8.25
C VAL A 256 -6.48 25.69 -8.62
N LEU A 257 -7.32 26.65 -8.99
CA LEU A 257 -8.61 26.31 -9.59
C LEU A 257 -8.38 25.49 -10.86
N PRO A 258 -9.06 24.36 -11.01
CA PRO A 258 -8.86 23.51 -12.18
C PRO A 258 -9.38 24.23 -13.45
N PRO A 259 -8.68 24.10 -14.59
CA PRO A 259 -9.16 24.65 -15.84
C PRO A 259 -10.43 23.92 -16.31
N PRO A 260 -11.35 24.60 -17.02
CA PRO A 260 -12.59 23.98 -17.50
C PRO A 260 -12.41 22.72 -18.33
N SER A 261 -11.30 22.60 -19.07
CA SER A 261 -10.93 21.41 -19.84
C SER A 261 -10.72 20.14 -18.99
N SER A 262 -10.42 20.29 -17.68
CA SER A 262 -10.26 19.17 -16.74
C SER A 262 -11.56 18.71 -16.10
N TYR A 263 -12.67 19.43 -16.27
CA TYR A 263 -13.91 19.15 -15.52
C TYR A 263 -14.46 17.76 -15.76
N ALA A 264 -14.42 17.25 -16.99
CA ALA A 264 -14.95 15.92 -17.32
C ALA A 264 -14.22 14.79 -16.55
N VAL A 265 -12.90 14.87 -16.44
CA VAL A 265 -12.12 13.88 -15.69
C VAL A 265 -12.29 14.01 -14.18
N LEU A 266 -12.45 15.25 -13.67
CA LEU A 266 -12.74 15.49 -12.26
C LEU A 266 -14.15 15.02 -11.88
N ASP A 267 -15.15 15.27 -12.74
CA ASP A 267 -16.53 14.81 -12.53
C ASP A 267 -16.61 13.28 -12.48
N ALA A 268 -15.78 12.59 -13.25
CA ALA A 268 -15.72 11.13 -13.24
C ALA A 268 -15.20 10.56 -11.91
N LEU A 269 -14.37 11.29 -11.16
CA LEU A 269 -13.85 10.86 -9.85
C LEU A 269 -14.91 10.94 -8.74
N GLN A 270 -15.91 11.78 -8.86
CA GLN A 270 -17.00 11.99 -7.90
C GLN A 270 -16.52 12.13 -6.44
N PRO A 271 -15.62 13.06 -6.13
CA PRO A 271 -15.08 13.17 -4.78
C PRO A 271 -16.17 13.58 -3.78
N GLN A 272 -16.24 12.88 -2.65
CA GLN A 272 -17.17 13.18 -1.55
C GLN A 272 -16.48 13.89 -0.39
N ALA A 273 -15.15 13.86 -0.38
CA ALA A 273 -14.30 14.55 0.57
C ALA A 273 -13.18 15.29 -0.15
N ALA A 274 -12.60 16.28 0.51
CA ALA A 274 -11.48 17.04 -0.01
C ALA A 274 -10.42 17.28 1.07
N GLY A 275 -9.15 17.16 0.68
CA GLY A 275 -8.02 17.62 1.48
C GLY A 275 -7.40 18.85 0.84
N TYR A 276 -7.20 19.90 1.62
CA TYR A 276 -6.58 21.14 1.16
C TYR A 276 -5.27 21.38 1.88
N TYR A 277 -4.31 21.87 1.14
CA TYR A 277 -3.08 22.43 1.70
C TYR A 277 -3.20 23.94 1.75
N SER A 278 -3.01 24.52 2.91
CA SER A 278 -3.03 25.96 3.08
C SER A 278 -1.78 26.43 3.76
N PHE A 279 -0.93 27.07 2.99
CA PHE A 279 0.22 27.77 3.56
C PHE A 279 -0.25 29.09 4.16
N SER A 280 -0.01 29.25 5.46
CA SER A 280 -0.44 30.44 6.20
C SER A 280 0.06 31.76 5.60
N ASP A 281 1.26 31.76 5.02
CA ASP A 281 1.81 32.92 4.33
C ASP A 281 1.10 33.23 3.00
N LEU A 282 0.62 32.20 2.29
CA LEU A 282 -0.20 32.38 1.09
C LEU A 282 -1.56 32.98 1.44
N LEU A 283 -2.21 32.45 2.46
CA LEU A 283 -3.50 32.95 2.95
C LEU A 283 -3.42 34.41 3.39
N ALA A 284 -2.36 34.77 4.14
CA ALA A 284 -2.12 36.12 4.58
C ALA A 284 -1.89 37.11 3.42
N ARG A 285 -1.23 36.67 2.33
CA ARG A 285 -0.95 37.51 1.16
C ARG A 285 -2.07 37.59 0.14
N LYS A 286 -2.93 36.56 0.09
CA LYS A 286 -4.05 36.47 -0.86
C LYS A 286 -5.34 36.09 -0.14
N PRO A 287 -5.89 36.98 0.70
CA PRO A 287 -7.15 36.72 1.39
C PRO A 287 -8.27 36.39 0.39
N GLY A 288 -9.10 35.41 0.72
CA GLY A 288 -10.22 34.96 -0.13
C GLY A 288 -9.84 34.04 -1.29
N TYR A 289 -8.55 33.79 -1.56
CA TYR A 289 -8.14 32.83 -2.59
C TYR A 289 -8.64 31.42 -2.27
N GLU A 290 -8.50 31.00 -1.04
CA GLU A 290 -8.94 29.70 -0.56
C GLU A 290 -10.45 29.57 -0.53
N ASP A 291 -11.16 30.64 -0.21
CA ASP A 291 -12.63 30.70 -0.26
C ASP A 291 -13.16 30.38 -1.67
N ALA A 292 -12.60 31.02 -2.71
CA ALA A 292 -12.99 30.73 -4.09
C ALA A 292 -12.75 29.27 -4.48
N PHE A 293 -11.63 28.71 -4.06
CA PHE A 293 -11.22 27.34 -4.33
C PHE A 293 -12.11 26.32 -3.60
N ARG A 294 -12.29 26.45 -2.28
CA ARG A 294 -13.15 25.58 -1.49
C ARG A 294 -14.60 25.65 -1.95
N ARG A 295 -15.09 26.85 -2.22
CA ARG A 295 -16.46 27.10 -2.73
C ARG A 295 -16.68 26.44 -4.07
N PHE A 296 -15.70 26.50 -5.01
CA PHE A 296 -15.78 25.82 -6.29
C PHE A 296 -16.03 24.33 -6.11
N TYR A 297 -15.18 23.63 -5.34
CA TYR A 297 -15.28 22.18 -5.16
C TYR A 297 -16.55 21.80 -4.39
N GLN A 298 -16.91 22.54 -3.36
CA GLN A 298 -18.12 22.30 -2.58
C GLN A 298 -19.40 22.43 -3.43
N GLN A 299 -19.50 23.47 -4.23
CA GLN A 299 -20.66 23.68 -5.10
C GLN A 299 -20.75 22.65 -6.22
N ARG A 300 -19.61 22.28 -6.82
CA ARG A 300 -19.57 21.33 -7.93
C ARG A 300 -19.84 19.89 -7.50
N TYR A 301 -19.22 19.44 -6.42
CA TYR A 301 -19.23 18.02 -6.01
C TYR A 301 -20.05 17.73 -4.77
N ARG A 302 -20.61 18.74 -4.13
CA ARG A 302 -21.34 18.60 -2.87
C ARG A 302 -20.49 17.86 -1.82
N ILE A 303 -19.27 18.34 -1.61
CA ILE A 303 -18.34 17.77 -0.66
C ILE A 303 -19.00 17.72 0.72
N LYS A 304 -19.05 16.56 1.34
CA LYS A 304 -19.67 16.33 2.65
C LYS A 304 -18.76 16.76 3.80
N GLN A 305 -17.47 16.66 3.61
CA GLN A 305 -16.46 17.02 4.60
C GLN A 305 -15.14 17.36 3.92
N ASP A 306 -14.44 18.32 4.49
CA ASP A 306 -13.11 18.68 4.06
C ASP A 306 -12.13 18.76 5.25
N ILE A 307 -10.85 18.60 4.96
CA ILE A 307 -9.78 18.89 5.91
C ILE A 307 -8.81 19.87 5.28
N THR A 308 -8.47 20.92 6.02
CA THR A 308 -7.38 21.83 5.67
C THR A 308 -6.18 21.59 6.57
N LEU A 309 -5.04 21.32 5.95
CA LEU A 309 -3.75 21.21 6.61
C LEU A 309 -3.09 22.58 6.55
N LEU A 310 -3.13 23.31 7.67
CA LEU A 310 -2.55 24.64 7.77
C LEU A 310 -1.04 24.51 8.02
N GLY A 311 -0.23 24.65 6.98
CA GLY A 311 1.22 24.63 7.08
C GLY A 311 1.81 26.04 7.07
N GLY A 312 2.82 26.30 7.90
CA GLY A 312 3.81 27.33 7.56
C GLY A 312 4.72 26.78 6.47
N THR A 313 5.49 27.65 5.81
CA THR A 313 6.57 27.19 4.91
C THR A 313 7.42 26.18 5.67
N ALA A 314 7.26 24.95 5.35
CA ALA A 314 7.42 23.76 6.17
C ALA A 314 8.81 23.50 6.75
N ARG A 315 9.73 24.38 6.62
CA ARG A 315 11.10 24.22 7.09
C ARG A 315 11.63 25.41 7.88
N GLN A 316 10.87 26.47 7.93
CA GLN A 316 11.25 27.61 8.75
C GLN A 316 10.72 27.34 10.15
N SER A 317 11.63 27.34 11.06
CA SER A 317 11.45 27.11 12.47
C SER A 317 10.05 27.52 12.93
N VAL A 318 9.28 26.59 13.13
CA VAL A 318 8.09 26.44 13.86
C VAL A 318 8.03 27.23 15.18
N LEU A 319 9.13 27.72 15.63
CA LEU A 319 9.31 28.39 16.91
C LEU A 319 8.96 29.86 16.87
N ALA A 320 8.89 30.43 15.74
CA ALA A 320 8.14 31.63 15.58
C ALA A 320 6.70 31.17 15.35
N ALA A 321 5.89 31.17 16.36
CA ALA A 321 4.46 31.34 16.24
C ALA A 321 4.29 32.61 15.42
N ASP A 322 4.52 32.45 14.21
CA ASP A 322 4.82 33.41 13.24
C ASP A 322 3.56 34.23 13.04
N ARG A 323 3.71 35.50 12.97
CA ARG A 323 2.64 36.42 12.63
C ARG A 323 1.87 35.98 11.40
N THR A 324 2.56 35.44 10.41
CA THR A 324 2.01 34.86 9.19
C THR A 324 1.08 33.66 9.45
N SER A 325 1.41 32.78 10.40
CA SER A 325 0.53 31.65 10.78
C SER A 325 -0.77 32.13 11.42
N ASN A 326 -0.71 33.17 12.25
CA ASN A 326 -1.91 33.77 12.83
C ASN A 326 -2.79 34.44 11.78
N ASP A 327 -2.20 35.23 10.89
CA ASP A 327 -2.92 35.93 9.83
C ASP A 327 -3.55 34.92 8.86
N GLY A 328 -2.85 33.84 8.55
CA GLY A 328 -3.36 32.74 7.73
C GLY A 328 -4.53 32.00 8.40
N LEU A 329 -4.44 31.72 9.69
CA LEU A 329 -5.53 31.11 10.44
C LEU A 329 -6.78 32.00 10.44
N ASP A 330 -6.63 33.28 10.72
CA ASP A 330 -7.76 34.23 10.75
C ASP A 330 -8.42 34.37 9.37
N ALA A 331 -7.61 34.39 8.29
CA ALA A 331 -8.10 34.36 6.91
C ALA A 331 -8.90 33.09 6.61
N TRP A 332 -8.41 31.92 7.02
CA TRP A 332 -9.09 30.65 6.85
C TRP A 332 -10.41 30.58 7.63
N LEU A 333 -10.42 31.01 8.88
CA LEU A 333 -11.62 31.06 9.72
C LEU A 333 -12.69 32.01 9.13
N THR A 334 -12.26 33.16 8.61
CA THR A 334 -13.15 34.11 7.92
C THR A 334 -13.74 33.51 6.66
N SER A 335 -12.92 32.83 5.85
CA SER A 335 -13.36 32.15 4.63
C SER A 335 -14.36 31.02 4.94
N THR A 336 -14.09 30.23 5.97
CA THR A 336 -14.97 29.10 6.35
C THR A 336 -16.37 29.59 6.75
N ARG A 337 -16.48 30.70 7.44
CA ARG A 337 -17.80 31.30 7.79
C ARG A 337 -18.64 31.71 6.58
N ALA A 338 -18.04 31.91 5.44
CA ALA A 338 -18.71 32.28 4.20
C ALA A 338 -19.10 31.05 3.34
N LEU A 339 -18.75 29.83 3.76
CA LEU A 339 -19.12 28.59 3.07
C LEU A 339 -20.52 28.11 3.51
N PRO A 340 -21.22 27.28 2.70
CA PRO A 340 -22.47 26.66 3.10
C PRO A 340 -22.34 25.79 4.37
N ASP A 341 -23.38 25.74 5.19
CA ASP A 341 -23.39 25.10 6.52
C ASP A 341 -23.52 23.55 6.48
N ASP A 342 -23.63 22.93 5.32
CA ASP A 342 -23.88 21.49 5.16
C ASP A 342 -22.61 20.65 5.06
N THR A 343 -21.43 21.29 5.14
CA THR A 343 -20.13 20.63 5.08
C THR A 343 -19.43 20.66 6.44
N LEU A 344 -18.83 19.54 6.85
CA LEU A 344 -17.95 19.51 8.01
C LEU A 344 -16.55 19.97 7.61
N HIS A 345 -16.08 21.03 8.27
CA HIS A 345 -14.77 21.64 8.01
C HIS A 345 -13.77 21.28 9.09
N TYR A 346 -12.84 20.35 8.79
CA TYR A 346 -11.75 19.99 9.68
C TYR A 346 -10.53 20.89 9.45
N LEU A 347 -9.85 21.25 10.52
CA LEU A 347 -8.63 22.03 10.51
C LEU A 347 -7.54 21.33 11.29
N ALA A 348 -6.43 21.02 10.64
CA ALA A 348 -5.18 20.61 11.26
C ALA A 348 -4.19 21.77 11.21
N PHE A 349 -3.56 22.09 12.33
CA PHE A 349 -2.68 23.27 12.45
C PHE A 349 -1.32 23.10 11.79
N ALA A 350 -0.96 21.87 11.43
CA ALA A 350 0.27 21.58 10.71
C ALA A 350 0.09 20.32 9.84
N ASP A 351 0.80 20.30 8.73
CA ASP A 351 1.01 19.14 7.89
C ASP A 351 2.20 18.33 8.42
N GLU A 352 2.00 17.07 8.72
CA GLU A 352 3.03 16.13 9.20
C GLU A 352 3.93 16.67 10.34
N PRO A 353 3.36 17.17 11.45
CA PRO A 353 4.17 17.80 12.50
C PRO A 353 5.22 16.86 13.08
N ASN A 354 4.97 15.55 13.12
CA ASN A 354 5.93 14.56 13.60
C ASN A 354 7.13 14.35 12.64
N LEU A 355 7.04 14.83 11.41
CA LEU A 355 8.16 14.87 10.45
C LEU A 355 8.96 16.17 10.60
N PHE A 356 8.28 17.30 10.71
CA PHE A 356 8.90 18.62 10.57
C PHE A 356 9.33 19.24 11.90
N TYR A 357 8.63 18.96 13.02
CA TYR A 357 9.00 19.46 14.33
C TYR A 357 10.14 18.63 14.95
N PRO A 358 11.06 19.23 15.70
CA PRO A 358 12.15 18.49 16.32
C PRO A 358 11.64 17.46 17.35
N ASP A 359 10.58 17.77 18.07
CA ASP A 359 9.97 16.94 19.10
C ASP A 359 8.51 17.34 19.40
N TYR A 360 7.83 16.51 20.17
CA TYR A 360 6.46 16.78 20.60
C TYR A 360 6.30 18.06 21.45
N PRO A 361 7.17 18.37 22.45
CA PRO A 361 7.05 19.59 23.21
C PRO A 361 7.03 20.85 22.35
N SER A 362 7.91 20.94 21.34
CA SER A 362 7.95 22.06 20.41
C SER A 362 6.63 22.20 19.64
N PHE A 363 6.09 21.08 19.14
CA PHE A 363 4.79 21.08 18.48
C PHE A 363 3.64 21.45 19.42
N SER A 364 3.64 20.94 20.65
CA SER A 364 2.60 21.21 21.65
C SER A 364 2.48 22.70 22.00
N ILE A 365 3.61 23.43 22.04
CA ILE A 365 3.59 24.89 22.25
C ILE A 365 2.86 25.60 21.10
N TYR A 366 3.22 25.26 19.86
CA TYR A 366 2.57 25.81 18.66
C TYR A 366 1.09 25.43 18.60
N PHE A 367 0.77 24.14 18.83
CA PHE A 367 -0.60 23.65 18.83
C PHE A 367 -1.50 24.42 19.81
N ARG A 368 -1.05 24.62 21.04
CA ARG A 368 -1.79 25.38 22.06
C ARG A 368 -2.03 26.81 21.61
N HIS A 369 -1.01 27.47 21.05
CA HIS A 369 -1.14 28.82 20.54
C HIS A 369 -2.23 28.92 19.47
N MET A 370 -2.23 28.00 18.49
CA MET A 370 -3.22 27.98 17.43
C MET A 370 -4.63 27.64 17.95
N LEU A 371 -4.72 26.67 18.88
CA LEU A 371 -5.99 26.30 19.51
C LEU A 371 -6.62 27.48 20.26
N ASP A 372 -5.83 28.18 21.05
CA ASP A 372 -6.27 29.41 21.77
C ASP A 372 -6.78 30.47 20.79
N ARG A 373 -6.15 30.58 19.63
CA ARG A 373 -6.57 31.53 18.59
C ARG A 373 -7.93 31.16 18.00
N VAL A 374 -8.14 29.88 17.65
CA VAL A 374 -9.45 29.40 17.16
C VAL A 374 -10.54 29.63 18.21
N GLN A 375 -10.26 29.32 19.47
CA GLN A 375 -11.25 29.47 20.55
C GLN A 375 -11.68 30.95 20.78
N ARG A 376 -10.78 31.88 20.52
CA ARG A 376 -11.06 33.32 20.64
C ARG A 376 -11.71 33.91 19.39
N PHE A 377 -11.70 33.18 18.26
CA PHE A 377 -12.29 33.68 17.03
C PHE A 377 -13.81 33.60 17.11
N PRO A 378 -14.55 34.73 17.02
CA PRO A 378 -16.00 34.71 17.14
C PRO A 378 -16.67 33.89 16.07
N GLY A 379 -17.54 32.96 16.46
CA GLY A 379 -18.33 32.15 15.52
C GLY A 379 -17.58 31.00 14.84
N ALA A 380 -16.39 30.62 15.32
CA ALA A 380 -15.65 29.50 14.74
C ALA A 380 -16.43 28.16 14.84
N ARG A 381 -17.03 27.90 15.98
CA ARG A 381 -17.84 26.67 16.19
C ARG A 381 -19.14 26.69 15.40
N GLU A 382 -19.79 27.80 15.35
CA GLU A 382 -21.04 28.03 14.59
C GLU A 382 -20.79 27.91 13.08
N ALA A 383 -19.58 28.21 12.63
CA ALA A 383 -19.16 28.00 11.25
C ALA A 383 -18.80 26.53 10.92
N GLY A 384 -19.07 25.60 11.84
CA GLY A 384 -18.81 24.17 11.60
C GLY A 384 -17.34 23.76 11.72
N VAL A 385 -16.44 24.65 12.21
CA VAL A 385 -15.00 24.33 12.35
C VAL A 385 -14.78 23.24 13.38
N ARG A 386 -14.04 22.20 12.98
CA ARG A 386 -13.65 21.04 13.78
C ARG A 386 -12.13 20.92 13.81
N ILE A 387 -11.56 20.62 14.98
CA ILE A 387 -10.11 20.47 15.13
C ILE A 387 -9.71 19.02 14.92
N ALA A 388 -8.81 18.79 13.95
CA ALA A 388 -8.24 17.49 13.64
C ALA A 388 -6.76 17.41 14.06
N VAL A 389 -6.34 16.29 14.63
CA VAL A 389 -4.98 16.09 15.14
C VAL A 389 -4.48 14.66 14.87
N PRO A 390 -3.17 14.45 14.82
CA PRO A 390 -2.11 15.45 14.58
C PRO A 390 -1.87 15.73 13.10
N ALA A 391 -2.55 15.06 12.18
CA ALA A 391 -2.22 14.97 10.75
C ALA A 391 -0.78 14.46 10.55
N SER A 392 -0.47 13.34 11.21
CA SER A 392 0.89 12.81 11.27
C SER A 392 1.29 12.12 9.96
N SER A 393 2.58 12.18 9.63
CA SER A 393 3.20 11.48 8.48
C SER A 393 3.11 9.98 8.63
N ARG A 394 2.49 9.32 9.33
CA ARG A 394 2.17 7.89 9.54
C ARG A 394 1.63 7.73 10.96
N LEU A 395 0.68 6.85 11.13
CA LEU A 395 0.08 6.66 12.45
C LEU A 395 0.88 5.68 13.31
N VAL A 396 0.98 4.43 12.86
CA VAL A 396 1.57 3.31 13.62
C VAL A 396 3.09 3.36 13.58
N ASN A 397 3.64 3.78 12.46
CA ASN A 397 5.07 3.97 12.27
C ASN A 397 5.43 5.45 12.32
N GLY A 398 6.66 5.78 12.67
CA GLY A 398 7.16 7.14 12.56
C GLY A 398 7.40 7.54 11.10
N PRO A 399 7.68 8.83 10.85
CA PRO A 399 7.95 9.33 9.52
C PRO A 399 9.21 8.72 8.92
N LEU A 400 9.29 8.69 7.58
CA LEU A 400 10.51 8.30 6.89
C LEU A 400 11.56 9.40 7.02
N HIS A 401 12.84 9.03 6.98
CA HIS A 401 13.99 9.95 7.02
C HIS A 401 14.11 10.81 8.29
N ALA A 402 13.46 10.42 9.37
CA ALA A 402 13.59 11.01 10.69
C ALA A 402 13.82 9.91 11.73
N ASP A 403 14.13 10.27 13.00
CA ASP A 403 14.12 9.28 14.07
C ASP A 403 12.68 8.80 14.32
N SER A 404 12.31 7.75 13.63
CA SER A 404 10.95 7.24 13.60
C SER A 404 10.49 6.73 14.97
N ARG A 405 11.40 6.33 15.87
CA ARG A 405 11.06 5.76 17.19
C ARG A 405 10.46 6.77 18.15
N THR A 406 10.92 8.01 18.10
CA THR A 406 10.45 9.09 18.98
C THR A 406 9.32 9.89 18.38
N ARG A 407 8.91 9.60 17.13
CA ARG A 407 7.97 10.40 16.34
C ARG A 407 6.80 9.59 15.80
N ILE A 408 6.41 8.53 16.50
CA ILE A 408 5.24 7.71 16.13
C ILE A 408 3.99 8.57 16.22
N GLY A 409 3.20 8.60 15.15
CA GLY A 409 1.98 9.42 15.06
C GLY A 409 0.97 9.11 16.17
N LEU A 410 0.79 7.82 16.47
CA LEU A 410 -0.09 7.35 17.54
C LEU A 410 0.29 7.90 18.92
N ASP A 411 1.60 8.03 19.20
CA ASP A 411 2.07 8.56 20.48
C ASP A 411 1.84 10.06 20.59
N TRP A 412 2.00 10.81 19.50
CA TRP A 412 1.69 12.23 19.45
C TRP A 412 0.18 12.48 19.58
N ALA A 413 -0.63 11.69 18.88
CA ALA A 413 -2.08 11.74 19.00
C ALA A 413 -2.55 11.47 20.42
N ARG A 414 -2.01 10.42 21.08
CA ARG A 414 -2.34 10.08 22.48
C ARG A 414 -2.04 11.23 23.43
N ARG A 415 -0.92 11.93 23.27
CA ARG A 415 -0.56 13.08 24.10
C ARG A 415 -1.51 14.25 23.88
N LEU A 416 -1.81 14.59 22.62
CA LEU A 416 -2.76 15.66 22.28
C LEU A 416 -4.16 15.37 22.82
N LEU A 417 -4.66 14.15 22.67
CA LEU A 417 -5.96 13.75 23.20
C LEU A 417 -6.00 13.81 24.74
N LYS A 418 -4.90 13.45 25.41
CA LYS A 418 -4.79 13.58 26.87
C LYS A 418 -4.78 15.03 27.33
N GLU A 419 -4.09 15.93 26.61
CA GLU A 419 -3.92 17.33 26.98
C GLU A 419 -5.11 18.19 26.56
N HIS A 420 -5.72 17.90 25.41
CA HIS A 420 -6.71 18.77 24.75
C HIS A 420 -7.95 18.02 24.22
N GLY A 421 -8.23 16.83 24.71
CA GLY A 421 -9.26 15.95 24.15
C GLY A 421 -10.67 16.56 24.03
N ALA A 422 -11.03 17.47 24.96
CA ALA A 422 -12.33 18.16 24.91
C ALA A 422 -12.47 19.15 23.72
N GLN A 423 -11.35 19.65 23.20
CA GLN A 423 -11.32 20.59 22.08
C GLN A 423 -11.05 19.93 20.73
N ILE A 424 -10.65 18.67 20.71
CA ILE A 424 -10.33 17.91 19.52
C ILE A 424 -11.58 17.16 19.03
N ASP A 425 -11.89 17.28 17.75
CA ASP A 425 -13.07 16.70 17.13
C ASP A 425 -12.73 15.45 16.29
N ALA A 426 -11.50 15.36 15.77
CA ALA A 426 -11.07 14.29 14.90
C ALA A 426 -9.62 13.85 15.14
N LEU A 427 -9.35 12.59 14.83
CA LEU A 427 -7.99 12.05 14.64
C LEU A 427 -7.71 11.98 13.14
N ALA A 428 -6.67 12.70 12.69
CA ALA A 428 -6.24 12.73 11.30
C ALA A 428 -4.82 12.16 11.16
N TRP A 429 -4.56 11.42 10.10
CA TRP A 429 -3.22 10.90 9.80
C TRP A 429 -3.06 10.61 8.31
N HIS A 430 -1.80 10.51 7.88
CA HIS A 430 -1.40 10.04 6.57
C HIS A 430 -0.88 8.60 6.65
N GLU A 431 -0.90 7.87 5.54
CA GLU A 431 -0.25 6.57 5.46
C GLU A 431 0.50 6.43 4.13
N TRP A 432 1.77 6.10 4.22
CA TRP A 432 2.70 6.10 3.11
C TRP A 432 3.55 4.83 3.06
N MET A 433 4.02 4.48 1.88
CA MET A 433 5.03 3.45 1.65
C MET A 433 4.60 2.02 1.96
N ILE A 434 3.31 1.73 1.96
CA ILE A 434 2.79 0.37 1.95
C ILE A 434 2.62 -0.01 0.49
N ARG A 435 3.66 -0.59 -0.13
CA ARG A 435 3.73 -0.84 -1.58
C ARG A 435 3.31 -2.24 -1.99
N ASP A 436 3.30 -3.16 -1.06
CA ASP A 436 2.89 -4.53 -1.28
C ASP A 436 1.36 -4.64 -1.23
N LEU A 437 0.76 -5.30 -2.22
CA LEU A 437 -0.69 -5.51 -2.27
C LEU A 437 -1.20 -6.31 -1.07
N LEU A 438 -0.45 -7.30 -0.60
CA LEU A 438 -0.87 -8.11 0.56
C LEU A 438 -0.77 -7.32 1.87
N ALA A 439 0.16 -6.35 1.95
CA ALA A 439 0.34 -5.49 3.12
C ALA A 439 -0.74 -4.41 3.28
N THR A 440 -1.58 -4.16 2.27
CA THR A 440 -2.71 -3.20 2.35
C THR A 440 -3.69 -3.51 3.49
N ARG A 441 -3.71 -4.75 3.99
CA ARG A 441 -4.47 -5.13 5.19
C ARG A 441 -4.10 -4.31 6.44
N SER A 442 -2.89 -3.76 6.49
CA SER A 442 -2.44 -2.88 7.57
C SER A 442 -3.26 -1.59 7.68
N TYR A 443 -3.95 -1.16 6.62
CA TYR A 443 -4.88 -0.03 6.68
C TYR A 443 -6.05 -0.30 7.63
N ARG A 444 -6.60 -1.50 7.63
CA ARG A 444 -7.64 -1.92 8.59
C ARG A 444 -7.11 -1.85 10.04
N ASP A 445 -5.89 -2.34 10.26
CA ASP A 445 -5.28 -2.30 11.59
C ASP A 445 -4.97 -0.87 12.04
N SER A 446 -4.54 0.00 11.15
CA SER A 446 -4.32 1.41 11.42
C SER A 446 -5.61 2.11 11.87
N VAL A 447 -6.71 1.87 11.14
CA VAL A 447 -8.04 2.42 11.50
C VAL A 447 -8.51 1.89 12.86
N ARG A 448 -8.33 0.60 13.14
CA ARG A 448 -8.68 0.00 14.44
C ARG A 448 -7.89 0.60 15.60
N GLN A 449 -6.58 0.79 15.43
CA GLN A 449 -5.74 1.42 16.43
C GLN A 449 -6.11 2.88 16.67
N ALA A 450 -6.50 3.60 15.62
CA ALA A 450 -7.04 4.94 15.73
C ALA A 450 -8.37 4.97 16.52
N ALA A 451 -9.27 4.04 16.22
CA ALA A 451 -10.56 3.90 16.91
C ALA A 451 -10.38 3.53 18.38
N GLU A 452 -9.48 2.60 18.67
CA GLU A 452 -9.13 2.22 20.05
C GLU A 452 -8.57 3.42 20.83
N LEU A 453 -7.73 4.23 20.19
CA LEU A 453 -7.14 5.40 20.83
C LEU A 453 -8.17 6.46 21.22
N VAL A 454 -9.15 6.75 20.36
CA VAL A 454 -10.22 7.73 20.66
C VAL A 454 -11.34 7.14 21.52
N GLY A 455 -11.35 5.80 21.68
CA GLY A 455 -12.41 5.06 22.37
C GLY A 455 -13.68 4.92 21.53
N LEU A 456 -14.51 3.94 21.88
CA LEU A 456 -15.77 3.64 21.20
C LEU A 456 -16.96 4.00 22.09
N ASP A 457 -18.05 4.44 21.47
CA ASP A 457 -19.34 4.64 22.14
C ASP A 457 -20.07 3.30 22.38
N ALA A 458 -21.24 3.36 23.00
CA ALA A 458 -22.04 2.17 23.29
C ALA A 458 -22.53 1.43 22.03
N GLN A 459 -22.50 2.07 20.88
CA GLN A 459 -22.83 1.50 19.57
C GLN A 459 -21.60 0.95 18.83
N GLY A 460 -20.41 1.06 19.42
CA GLY A 460 -19.13 0.62 18.83
C GLY A 460 -18.56 1.60 17.81
N ARG A 461 -19.00 2.86 17.80
CA ARG A 461 -18.47 3.91 16.91
C ARG A 461 -17.41 4.75 17.61
N PRO A 462 -16.40 5.24 16.88
CA PRO A 462 -15.39 6.10 17.46
C PRO A 462 -15.99 7.36 18.10
N ASN A 463 -15.50 7.73 19.28
CA ASN A 463 -15.93 8.95 19.97
C ASN A 463 -15.50 10.24 19.27
N LYS A 464 -14.62 10.14 18.28
CA LYS A 464 -14.14 11.25 17.43
C LYS A 464 -14.05 10.76 15.99
N ALA A 465 -14.21 11.67 15.02
CA ALA A 465 -14.06 11.33 13.63
C ALA A 465 -12.64 10.79 13.33
N LEU A 466 -12.54 9.83 12.43
CA LEU A 466 -11.30 9.24 11.97
C LEU A 466 -11.05 9.60 10.50
N LEU A 467 -9.95 10.31 10.25
CA LEU A 467 -9.64 10.88 8.94
C LEU A 467 -8.28 10.36 8.47
N LEU A 468 -8.28 9.43 7.49
CA LEU A 468 -7.09 9.09 6.74
C LEU A 468 -7.05 10.06 5.54
N ASP A 469 -6.52 11.24 5.79
CA ASP A 469 -6.68 12.39 4.91
C ASP A 469 -5.63 12.47 3.79
N GLN A 470 -4.60 11.61 3.85
CA GLN A 470 -3.65 11.44 2.75
C GLN A 470 -3.12 10.02 2.70
N THR A 471 -3.21 9.41 1.53
CA THR A 471 -2.50 8.17 1.27
C THR A 471 -2.12 8.03 -0.20
N ASN A 472 -1.00 7.34 -0.43
CA ASN A 472 -0.53 6.94 -1.74
C ASN A 472 0.55 5.84 -1.58
N LEU A 473 0.87 5.15 -2.66
CA LEU A 473 1.91 4.12 -2.72
C LEU A 473 3.28 4.63 -2.22
N SER A 474 3.56 5.91 -2.41
CA SER A 474 4.86 6.50 -2.11
C SER A 474 4.76 7.95 -1.67
N SER A 475 5.60 8.35 -0.73
CA SER A 475 5.78 9.74 -0.34
C SER A 475 6.89 10.42 -1.16
N GLY A 476 6.90 11.75 -1.18
CA GLY A 476 7.95 12.54 -1.86
C GLY A 476 8.09 12.19 -3.34
N SER A 477 9.29 12.27 -3.85
CA SER A 477 9.64 11.97 -5.24
C SER A 477 10.03 10.51 -5.50
N SER A 478 9.86 9.61 -4.51
CA SER A 478 10.24 8.20 -4.61
C SER A 478 9.19 7.34 -5.34
N LEU A 479 8.71 7.83 -6.47
CA LEU A 479 7.69 7.19 -7.28
C LEU A 479 8.28 6.30 -8.37
N SER A 480 7.56 5.25 -8.69
CA SER A 480 7.83 4.40 -9.82
C SER A 480 6.67 4.46 -10.81
N PRO A 481 6.91 4.64 -12.11
CA PRO A 481 5.88 4.51 -13.13
C PRO A 481 5.20 3.14 -13.11
N TYR A 482 5.90 2.08 -12.70
CA TYR A 482 5.29 0.75 -12.53
C TYR A 482 4.23 0.72 -11.45
N ASP A 483 4.40 1.52 -10.39
CA ASP A 483 3.43 1.58 -9.30
C ASP A 483 2.28 2.54 -9.62
N GLN A 484 2.61 3.75 -10.12
CA GLN A 484 1.65 4.86 -10.24
C GLN A 484 0.82 4.86 -11.51
N ASP A 485 1.41 4.41 -12.63
CA ASP A 485 0.83 4.58 -13.97
C ASP A 485 0.30 3.26 -14.56
N THR A 486 0.28 2.18 -13.78
CA THR A 486 -0.20 0.88 -14.23
C THR A 486 -1.44 0.43 -13.47
N HIS A 487 -2.02 -0.67 -13.90
CA HIS A 487 -3.12 -1.35 -13.22
C HIS A 487 -2.82 -1.68 -11.74
N PHE A 488 -1.55 -1.78 -11.37
CA PHE A 488 -1.14 -1.99 -9.98
C PHE A 488 -1.70 -0.92 -9.04
N ALA A 489 -1.69 0.36 -9.45
CA ALA A 489 -2.28 1.45 -8.65
C ALA A 489 -3.80 1.28 -8.47
N ALA A 490 -4.50 0.75 -9.47
CA ALA A 490 -5.93 0.45 -9.38
C ALA A 490 -6.22 -0.65 -8.37
N LEU A 491 -5.46 -1.76 -8.42
CA LEU A 491 -5.55 -2.86 -7.45
C LEU A 491 -5.25 -2.37 -6.03
N TRP A 492 -4.16 -1.62 -5.89
CA TRP A 492 -3.70 -1.11 -4.61
C TRP A 492 -4.74 -0.17 -3.97
N TRP A 493 -5.24 0.80 -4.73
CA TRP A 493 -6.23 1.75 -4.23
C TRP A 493 -7.52 1.05 -3.81
N THR A 494 -8.03 0.14 -4.64
CA THR A 494 -9.25 -0.61 -4.30
C THR A 494 -9.05 -1.44 -3.03
N SER A 495 -7.91 -2.09 -2.89
CA SER A 495 -7.56 -2.84 -1.70
C SER A 495 -7.48 -1.96 -0.45
N VAL A 496 -6.88 -0.76 -0.56
CA VAL A 496 -6.84 0.23 0.54
C VAL A 496 -8.24 0.69 0.91
N VAL A 497 -9.08 1.06 -0.07
CA VAL A 497 -10.47 1.49 0.16
C VAL A 497 -11.25 0.39 0.89
N VAL A 498 -11.15 -0.85 0.43
CA VAL A 498 -11.82 -1.99 1.05
C VAL A 498 -11.33 -2.21 2.47
N ASN A 499 -10.01 -2.33 2.68
CA ASN A 499 -9.44 -2.64 3.99
C ASN A 499 -9.68 -1.53 5.02
N ALA A 500 -9.51 -0.26 4.65
CA ALA A 500 -9.75 0.86 5.55
C ALA A 500 -11.23 1.00 5.96
N SER A 501 -12.16 0.50 5.13
CA SER A 501 -13.61 0.65 5.33
C SER A 501 -14.27 -0.53 6.04
N GLN A 502 -13.64 -1.70 6.09
CA GLN A 502 -14.27 -2.98 6.48
C GLN A 502 -14.99 -2.97 7.83
N ASP A 503 -14.59 -2.14 8.76
CA ASP A 503 -15.17 -2.12 10.11
C ASP A 503 -16.18 -0.98 10.30
N GLY A 504 -16.40 -0.11 9.29
CA GLY A 504 -17.34 1.02 9.37
C GLY A 504 -16.94 2.08 10.40
N LEU A 505 -15.62 2.24 10.65
CA LEU A 505 -15.07 3.13 11.68
C LEU A 505 -14.50 4.43 11.13
N LEU A 506 -14.15 4.44 9.83
CA LEU A 506 -13.48 5.56 9.18
C LEU A 506 -14.51 6.54 8.59
N ASP A 507 -14.26 7.84 8.74
CA ASP A 507 -15.14 8.90 8.21
C ASP A 507 -14.66 9.45 6.87
N MET A 508 -13.33 9.55 6.65
CA MET A 508 -12.72 10.10 5.44
C MET A 508 -11.54 9.26 4.97
N LEU A 509 -11.42 9.09 3.65
CA LEU A 509 -10.28 8.47 3.00
C LEU A 509 -9.93 9.22 1.73
N ASN A 510 -8.77 9.88 1.69
CA ASN A 510 -8.33 10.68 0.55
C ASN A 510 -7.09 10.09 -0.12
N TRP A 511 -7.14 10.01 -1.46
CA TRP A 511 -5.96 9.80 -2.28
C TRP A 511 -5.15 11.09 -2.42
N PHE A 512 -3.85 11.02 -2.24
CA PHE A 512 -2.92 12.13 -2.45
C PHE A 512 -2.22 11.98 -3.81
N HIS A 513 -2.49 12.85 -4.79
CA HIS A 513 -3.48 13.88 -4.91
C HIS A 513 -4.29 13.77 -6.22
N VAL A 514 -5.11 14.76 -6.56
CA VAL A 514 -6.04 14.63 -7.69
C VAL A 514 -5.36 14.53 -9.06
N ALA A 515 -4.34 15.34 -9.33
CA ALA A 515 -3.68 15.41 -10.63
C ALA A 515 -2.15 15.41 -10.51
N ASP A 516 -1.47 14.95 -11.54
CA ASP A 516 0.00 14.99 -11.59
C ASP A 516 0.53 16.42 -11.53
N GLU A 517 1.58 16.62 -10.76
CA GLU A 517 2.43 17.80 -10.78
C GLU A 517 3.79 17.45 -11.39
N PRO A 518 4.52 18.42 -11.99
CA PRO A 518 5.75 18.13 -12.74
C PRO A 518 6.79 17.31 -11.97
N GLU A 519 6.91 17.55 -10.66
CA GLU A 519 7.86 16.83 -9.79
C GLU A 519 7.19 15.71 -9.01
N TRP A 520 5.86 15.58 -9.06
CA TRP A 520 5.06 14.69 -8.25
C TRP A 520 3.94 14.01 -9.05
N PRO A 521 4.26 13.02 -9.89
CA PRO A 521 3.28 12.33 -10.73
C PRO A 521 2.41 11.35 -9.93
N LYS A 522 1.77 11.82 -8.86
CA LYS A 522 0.95 11.05 -7.91
C LYS A 522 -0.55 11.12 -8.17
N GLY A 523 -0.95 11.81 -9.22
CA GLY A 523 -2.35 12.07 -9.51
C GLY A 523 -3.17 10.84 -9.87
N MET A 524 -4.48 10.93 -9.65
CA MET A 524 -5.47 10.09 -10.33
C MET A 524 -5.66 10.56 -11.78
N VAL A 525 -5.36 11.81 -12.03
CA VAL A 525 -5.44 12.46 -13.36
C VAL A 525 -4.03 12.76 -13.87
N ARG A 526 -3.73 12.28 -15.07
CA ARG A 526 -2.52 12.64 -15.79
C ARG A 526 -2.72 13.96 -16.52
N VAL A 527 -1.77 14.88 -16.36
CA VAL A 527 -1.72 16.16 -17.06
C VAL A 527 -0.85 15.99 -18.31
N LEU A 528 -1.47 15.97 -19.48
CA LEU A 528 -0.77 15.83 -20.76
C LEU A 528 -0.34 17.18 -21.33
N SER A 529 -1.16 18.22 -21.10
CA SER A 529 -0.91 19.62 -21.43
C SER A 529 -1.87 20.50 -20.61
N ASP A 530 -1.77 21.80 -20.76
CA ASP A 530 -2.64 22.78 -20.05
C ASP A 530 -4.15 22.59 -20.32
N ASP A 531 -4.51 21.90 -21.41
CA ASP A 531 -5.88 21.68 -21.83
C ASP A 531 -6.27 20.20 -22.02
N ARG A 532 -5.33 19.27 -21.78
CA ARG A 532 -5.56 17.83 -21.98
C ARG A 532 -5.25 17.03 -20.75
N PHE A 533 -6.29 16.32 -20.29
CA PHE A 533 -6.26 15.52 -19.06
C PHE A 533 -6.85 14.14 -19.34
N GLU A 534 -6.30 13.12 -18.67
CA GLU A 534 -6.82 11.75 -18.74
C GLU A 534 -6.81 11.09 -17.36
N LEU A 535 -7.75 10.18 -17.11
CA LEU A 535 -7.69 9.34 -15.91
C LEU A 535 -6.59 8.29 -16.04
N LYS A 536 -5.75 8.18 -15.01
CA LYS A 536 -4.85 7.05 -14.85
C LYS A 536 -5.64 5.80 -14.43
N PRO A 537 -5.04 4.58 -14.48
CA PRO A 537 -5.70 3.37 -14.01
C PRO A 537 -6.33 3.50 -12.62
N VAL A 538 -5.67 4.19 -11.68
CA VAL A 538 -6.22 4.47 -10.34
C VAL A 538 -7.45 5.39 -10.39
N GLY A 539 -7.47 6.37 -11.29
CA GLY A 539 -8.64 7.25 -11.48
C GLY A 539 -9.82 6.50 -12.09
N LEU A 540 -9.57 5.60 -13.04
CA LEU A 540 -10.59 4.70 -13.59
C LEU A 540 -11.13 3.72 -12.54
N ALA A 541 -10.26 3.21 -11.66
CA ALA A 541 -10.68 2.40 -10.53
C ALA A 541 -11.51 3.21 -9.52
N GLN A 542 -11.15 4.47 -9.24
CA GLN A 542 -11.96 5.36 -8.40
C GLN A 542 -13.36 5.57 -8.99
N GLN A 543 -13.47 5.77 -10.30
CA GLN A 543 -14.76 5.86 -10.99
C GLN A 543 -15.55 4.56 -10.83
N PHE A 544 -14.93 3.40 -11.03
CA PHE A 544 -15.56 2.10 -10.81
C PHE A 544 -16.03 1.92 -9.37
N ILE A 545 -15.21 2.28 -8.38
CA ILE A 545 -15.56 2.22 -6.95
C ILE A 545 -16.80 3.09 -6.67
N GLN A 546 -16.80 4.35 -7.11
CA GLN A 546 -17.90 5.29 -6.84
C GLN A 546 -19.23 4.86 -7.45
N GLN A 547 -19.23 4.20 -8.60
CA GLN A 547 -20.44 3.65 -9.22
C GLN A 547 -21.12 2.58 -8.36
N HIS A 548 -20.36 1.90 -7.50
CA HIS A 548 -20.83 0.80 -6.66
C HIS A 548 -20.82 1.13 -5.16
N TRP A 549 -20.48 2.38 -4.78
CA TRP A 549 -20.35 2.83 -3.41
C TRP A 549 -21.70 3.10 -2.77
N LEU A 550 -21.97 2.48 -1.62
CA LEU A 550 -23.19 2.67 -0.84
C LEU A 550 -22.86 3.24 0.55
N ASP A 551 -23.91 3.58 1.33
CA ASP A 551 -23.76 4.45 2.50
C ASP A 551 -23.36 3.74 3.80
N GLN A 552 -23.56 2.41 3.88
CA GLN A 552 -23.37 1.64 5.12
C GLN A 552 -22.54 0.39 4.86
N VAL A 553 -21.66 0.08 5.78
CA VAL A 553 -20.87 -1.16 5.81
C VAL A 553 -21.67 -2.26 6.49
N LEU A 554 -21.75 -3.42 5.86
CA LEU A 554 -22.35 -4.64 6.41
C LEU A 554 -21.28 -5.61 6.87
N THR A 555 -21.65 -6.51 7.78
CA THR A 555 -20.80 -7.64 8.15
C THR A 555 -20.58 -8.56 6.95
N LEU A 556 -19.32 -8.95 6.74
CA LEU A 556 -18.91 -9.90 5.72
C LEU A 556 -17.86 -10.84 6.32
N ASP A 557 -18.14 -12.15 6.30
CA ASP A 557 -17.10 -13.14 6.54
C ASP A 557 -16.39 -13.44 5.22
N ASN A 558 -15.07 -13.35 5.23
CA ASN A 558 -14.20 -13.60 4.08
C ASN A 558 -13.04 -14.48 4.55
N ASP A 559 -12.93 -15.68 3.98
CA ASP A 559 -11.87 -16.65 4.32
C ASP A 559 -10.62 -16.53 3.44
N ALA A 560 -10.67 -15.68 2.39
CA ALA A 560 -9.57 -15.50 1.48
C ALA A 560 -8.56 -14.46 1.97
N PHE A 561 -7.28 -14.73 1.71
CA PHE A 561 -6.21 -13.78 2.00
C PHE A 561 -5.90 -12.87 0.80
N GLU A 562 -5.92 -13.42 -0.41
CA GLU A 562 -5.62 -12.69 -1.65
C GLU A 562 -6.81 -11.88 -2.17
N VAL A 563 -8.01 -12.09 -1.66
CA VAL A 563 -9.21 -11.36 -2.08
C VAL A 563 -9.71 -10.48 -0.95
N ASP A 564 -9.68 -9.18 -1.16
CA ASP A 564 -10.34 -8.23 -0.27
C ASP A 564 -11.75 -7.97 -0.75
N ALA A 565 -12.71 -7.87 0.17
CA ALA A 565 -14.10 -7.61 -0.15
C ALA A 565 -14.77 -6.75 0.93
N LEU A 566 -15.69 -5.87 0.51
CA LEU A 566 -16.48 -4.98 1.34
C LEU A 566 -17.95 -5.10 0.96
N ALA A 567 -18.78 -5.44 1.90
CA ALA A 567 -20.24 -5.47 1.71
C ALA A 567 -20.87 -4.15 2.17
N MET A 568 -21.74 -3.59 1.35
CA MET A 568 -22.36 -2.28 1.58
C MET A 568 -23.86 -2.31 1.33
N ALA A 569 -24.58 -1.35 1.95
CA ALA A 569 -26.01 -1.18 1.79
C ALA A 569 -26.43 0.29 1.65
N ARG A 570 -27.56 0.50 0.93
CA ARG A 570 -28.35 1.74 0.90
C ARG A 570 -29.81 1.37 0.78
N GLY A 571 -30.55 1.44 1.88
CA GLY A 571 -31.92 0.89 1.92
C GLY A 571 -31.95 -0.59 1.51
N LYS A 572 -32.66 -0.91 0.43
CA LYS A 572 -32.69 -2.27 -0.15
C LYS A 572 -31.51 -2.59 -1.07
N GLN A 573 -30.79 -1.61 -1.55
CA GLN A 573 -29.63 -1.83 -2.40
C GLN A 573 -28.50 -2.49 -1.61
N ARG A 574 -27.81 -3.43 -2.24
CA ARG A 574 -26.62 -4.12 -1.73
C ARG A 574 -25.52 -4.06 -2.76
N SER A 575 -24.30 -3.92 -2.29
CA SER A 575 -23.12 -3.94 -3.13
C SER A 575 -22.02 -4.74 -2.40
N LEU A 576 -21.37 -5.64 -3.13
CA LEU A 576 -20.14 -6.30 -2.72
C LEU A 576 -19.04 -5.82 -3.65
N LEU A 577 -18.15 -4.99 -3.17
CA LEU A 577 -17.00 -4.47 -3.88
C LEU A 577 -15.74 -5.17 -3.41
N GLY A 578 -14.83 -5.54 -4.32
CA GLY A 578 -13.59 -6.15 -3.90
C GLY A 578 -12.53 -6.25 -4.99
N VAL A 579 -11.43 -6.90 -4.64
CA VAL A 579 -10.25 -7.07 -5.50
C VAL A 579 -9.56 -8.39 -5.26
N ASN A 580 -9.23 -9.11 -6.32
CA ASN A 580 -8.28 -10.22 -6.29
C ASN A 580 -6.87 -9.66 -6.50
N LYS A 581 -6.07 -9.68 -5.47
CA LYS A 581 -4.68 -9.16 -5.46
C LYS A 581 -3.68 -10.15 -6.05
N GLY A 582 -4.02 -11.45 -6.00
CA GLY A 582 -3.18 -12.53 -6.50
C GLY A 582 -3.24 -12.66 -8.02
N GLU A 583 -2.34 -13.48 -8.58
CA GLU A 583 -2.31 -13.77 -10.01
C GLU A 583 -3.21 -14.95 -10.40
N ARG A 584 -3.70 -15.72 -9.43
CA ARG A 584 -4.51 -16.93 -9.66
C ARG A 584 -5.98 -16.61 -9.89
N LEU A 585 -6.64 -17.49 -10.65
CA LEU A 585 -8.09 -17.49 -10.78
C LEU A 585 -8.71 -17.90 -9.43
N GLN A 586 -9.73 -17.16 -8.98
CA GLN A 586 -10.47 -17.48 -7.78
C GLN A 586 -11.90 -17.94 -8.13
N GLN A 587 -12.31 -19.07 -7.58
CA GLN A 587 -13.69 -19.54 -7.64
C GLN A 587 -14.44 -18.98 -6.43
N VAL A 588 -15.24 -17.95 -6.64
CA VAL A 588 -15.93 -17.23 -5.57
C VAL A 588 -17.31 -17.80 -5.35
N SER A 589 -17.65 -18.08 -4.08
CA SER A 589 -18.98 -18.51 -3.63
C SER A 589 -19.48 -17.55 -2.54
N LEU A 590 -20.49 -16.75 -2.85
CA LEU A 590 -21.14 -15.84 -1.91
C LEU A 590 -22.44 -16.45 -1.38
N ALA A 591 -22.51 -16.71 -0.08
CA ALA A 591 -23.76 -17.05 0.59
C ALA A 591 -24.56 -15.77 0.90
N THR A 592 -25.77 -15.69 0.36
CA THR A 592 -26.77 -14.65 0.67
C THR A 592 -27.87 -15.25 1.54
N GLN A 593 -28.51 -14.43 2.37
CA GLN A 593 -29.62 -14.91 3.21
C GLN A 593 -30.92 -15.13 2.42
N HIS A 594 -30.97 -14.71 1.16
CA HIS A 594 -32.15 -14.74 0.31
C HIS A 594 -31.93 -15.61 -0.93
N ALA A 595 -33.05 -16.08 -1.51
CA ALA A 595 -33.02 -16.72 -2.83
C ALA A 595 -32.38 -15.77 -3.86
N CYS A 596 -31.81 -16.34 -4.90
CA CYS A 596 -31.04 -15.63 -5.94
C CYS A 596 -31.66 -14.30 -6.37
N PRO A 597 -31.08 -13.17 -5.98
CA PRO A 597 -31.60 -11.86 -6.38
C PRO A 597 -31.31 -11.59 -7.85
N GLN A 598 -32.05 -10.66 -8.44
CA GLN A 598 -31.57 -10.04 -9.67
C GLN A 598 -30.29 -9.26 -9.33
N ALA A 599 -29.17 -9.79 -9.77
CA ALA A 599 -27.85 -9.23 -9.50
C ALA A 599 -27.13 -8.88 -10.80
N ALA A 600 -26.19 -7.95 -10.71
CA ALA A 600 -25.26 -7.62 -11.78
C ALA A 600 -23.84 -7.76 -11.25
N LEU A 601 -22.98 -8.45 -11.99
CA LEU A 601 -21.56 -8.62 -11.70
C LEU A 601 -20.76 -7.84 -12.74
N SER A 602 -19.95 -6.91 -12.30
CA SER A 602 -19.00 -6.18 -13.14
C SER A 602 -17.57 -6.47 -12.68
N LEU A 603 -16.67 -6.73 -13.63
CA LEU A 603 -15.23 -6.91 -13.42
C LEU A 603 -14.45 -5.77 -14.08
N PHE A 604 -13.38 -5.31 -13.41
CA PHE A 604 -12.45 -4.32 -13.94
C PHE A 604 -11.06 -4.94 -13.96
N GLY A 605 -10.59 -5.30 -15.15
CA GLY A 605 -9.37 -6.10 -15.37
C GLY A 605 -8.12 -5.27 -15.68
N PRO A 606 -7.00 -5.95 -16.00
CA PRO A 606 -5.71 -5.33 -16.31
C PRO A 606 -5.70 -4.39 -17.53
N ASP A 607 -6.69 -4.48 -18.39
CA ASP A 607 -6.91 -3.55 -19.51
C ASP A 607 -7.61 -2.24 -19.09
N ASN A 608 -7.90 -2.09 -17.79
CA ASN A 608 -8.57 -0.94 -17.19
C ASN A 608 -9.96 -0.67 -17.78
N GLN A 609 -10.69 -1.73 -18.14
CA GLN A 609 -12.06 -1.68 -18.64
C GLN A 609 -13.00 -2.44 -17.70
N ALA A 610 -14.14 -1.81 -17.40
CA ALA A 610 -15.23 -2.49 -16.72
C ALA A 610 -16.07 -3.30 -17.70
N ARG A 611 -16.45 -4.53 -17.31
CA ARG A 611 -17.28 -5.43 -18.13
C ARG A 611 -18.24 -6.21 -17.27
N ASP A 612 -19.47 -6.33 -17.72
CA ASP A 612 -20.45 -7.20 -17.08
C ASP A 612 -20.11 -8.67 -17.37
N MET A 613 -20.23 -9.49 -16.34
CA MET A 613 -19.86 -10.90 -16.40
C MET A 613 -21.02 -11.79 -15.94
N PRO A 614 -21.15 -13.00 -16.52
CA PRO A 614 -22.12 -13.95 -16.06
C PRO A 614 -21.72 -14.51 -14.67
N PHE A 615 -22.72 -14.88 -13.90
CA PHE A 615 -22.58 -15.64 -12.67
C PHE A 615 -23.67 -16.71 -12.60
N ALA A 616 -23.44 -17.75 -11.80
CA ALA A 616 -24.46 -18.75 -11.49
C ALA A 616 -25.07 -18.47 -10.11
N CYS A 617 -26.34 -18.79 -9.96
CA CYS A 617 -26.96 -18.77 -8.65
C CYS A 617 -27.65 -20.10 -8.38
N GLU A 618 -27.16 -20.82 -7.37
CA GLU A 618 -27.63 -22.14 -7.01
C GLU A 618 -27.80 -22.24 -5.48
N GLN A 619 -28.93 -22.75 -5.04
CA GLN A 619 -29.22 -23.01 -3.64
C GLN A 619 -28.97 -21.81 -2.69
N GLY A 620 -29.28 -20.58 -3.16
CA GLY A 620 -29.06 -19.35 -2.39
C GLY A 620 -27.60 -18.89 -2.33
N ARG A 621 -26.75 -19.43 -3.20
CA ARG A 621 -25.35 -19.00 -3.34
C ARG A 621 -25.08 -18.46 -4.74
N ILE A 622 -24.38 -17.35 -4.81
CA ILE A 622 -23.89 -16.78 -6.06
C ILE A 622 -22.47 -17.30 -6.29
N HIS A 623 -22.24 -17.84 -7.49
CA HIS A 623 -20.95 -18.39 -7.89
C HIS A 623 -20.43 -17.65 -9.13
N PHE A 624 -19.18 -17.21 -9.08
CA PHE A 624 -18.51 -16.59 -10.22
C PHE A 624 -17.01 -16.85 -10.20
N GLN A 625 -16.40 -16.68 -11.37
CA GLN A 625 -14.96 -16.73 -11.54
C GLN A 625 -14.39 -15.33 -11.46
N LEU A 626 -13.35 -15.15 -10.64
CA LEU A 626 -12.66 -13.89 -10.46
C LEU A 626 -11.20 -14.05 -10.92
N PRO A 627 -10.83 -13.56 -12.10
CA PRO A 627 -9.46 -13.61 -12.59
C PRO A 627 -8.47 -12.96 -11.65
N GLY A 628 -7.19 -13.31 -11.76
CA GLY A 628 -6.13 -12.63 -11.03
C GLY A 628 -6.06 -11.15 -11.38
N GLN A 629 -5.61 -10.36 -10.43
CA GLN A 629 -5.40 -8.91 -10.59
C GLN A 629 -6.63 -8.17 -11.14
N THR A 630 -7.81 -8.45 -10.57
CA THR A 630 -9.09 -7.95 -11.06
C THR A 630 -9.92 -7.38 -9.92
N LEU A 631 -10.50 -6.18 -10.12
CA LEU A 631 -11.52 -5.62 -9.25
C LEU A 631 -12.88 -6.24 -9.63
N PHE A 632 -13.79 -6.32 -8.66
CA PHE A 632 -15.15 -6.77 -8.93
C PHE A 632 -16.17 -5.97 -8.13
N ALA A 633 -17.35 -5.86 -8.65
CA ALA A 633 -18.52 -5.35 -7.96
C ALA A 633 -19.73 -6.23 -8.30
N LEU A 634 -20.42 -6.71 -7.28
CA LEU A 634 -21.68 -7.44 -7.40
C LEU A 634 -22.76 -6.60 -6.71
N THR A 635 -23.79 -6.21 -7.47
CA THR A 635 -24.89 -5.36 -6.98
C THR A 635 -26.23 -6.06 -7.12
N TRP A 636 -27.12 -5.88 -6.14
CA TRP A 636 -28.49 -6.42 -6.16
C TRP A 636 -29.41 -5.63 -5.24
N SER A 637 -30.71 -5.91 -5.36
CA SER A 637 -31.74 -5.43 -4.42
C SER A 637 -32.13 -6.55 -3.46
N ALA A 638 -32.06 -6.29 -2.16
CA ALA A 638 -32.64 -7.19 -1.15
C ALA A 638 -34.17 -7.17 -1.26
N SER A 639 -34.80 -8.32 -1.11
CA SER A 639 -36.25 -8.52 -1.17
C SER A 639 -37.01 -7.80 -0.06
#